data_420d94b680d567ca5f49441a5b541bcc
#
_entry.id   420d94b680d567ca5f49441a5b541bcc
#
_cell.length_a   1.000
_cell.length_b   1.000
_cell.length_c   1.000
_cell.angle_alpha   90.00
_cell.angle_beta   90.00
_cell.angle_gamma   90.00
#
_symmetry.space_group_name_H-M   'P 1'
#
loop_
_entity.id
_entity.type
_entity.pdbx_description
1 polymer ?
#
loop_
_entity_poly.entity_id
_entity_poly.type
_entity_poly.pdbx_seq_one_letter_code
_entity_poly.pdbx_strand_id
1 'polypeptide(L)'
;MSNKTHPKLDVLSVELVYRILDYLNDCDLVCSASNVSSRLNAIIHKYSRYQVKDYEYSNIQTVSAEASIANLPKENIIVHVFPLKVFHRNILCHKPATIQTLTTLNLESDQIRHQGAQNIAEALKQTKILTTLNLESILIRDQEAQHIAKVLEQNKTLTTLNFGSSKIGGEGAKHLAKALEQNKTLTTLNLGSNKIGDEGAKHLAKALEQNNTLITLHLSWNTIGPEGIHYFAKALEQNKTLTTLNLENNKIGDEEAKHLAKALEQNNTLITLELSWNTIGPAGIHYFAKALEQNKTLTTLDLGSNKIGDEGAKHLAKALEQNNALMSLNLRSNQIGDQGAKHLAEALEQHTTLTTLNLGSNEIGDEGAQYVVRALEQNNTLTTLNLESNKISEQGAQYVARALEQNNTLTTLNLQNNLIGDQGAQHIAKVLEQNKTLTTLNLGSNKIGGEGAKHLAKALEQNNTLTRLYLSWNKVGPEGIHYFAKALEQNKTLTTLDLGSNKIGDEGAKHLAKALEQNNALMSLNLRSNQIGDQGAKHLAEALEQHTTLTTLNLGSNEIGDEGAQYVVRALEQNNTLTTLNLESNKISEQGAQYVARALEQNNTLTTLNLQNNLIGDQGAQHIAKVLEQNKTLTTLNLGSNKIGGEGAKHLAKALEQNNQTLTRLYLSWNKVGPEGIHYFAKALEQNKTLATLYVGHNHIGADGAQQLAKALENNKTLTVLYIDYNDIGADGGKHLAKALENNKTLTTLDLDNNQIGDQGANHLATALEKNETLTMLFLSENKIGDEGAQHLAKALEKNKTLTRLRLDDNDIGHEGMRFLKHLMQEGRVFWNHRNYR
;
A
#
# COMPACT_ATOMS: atom_id res chain seq x y z
N MET A 1 -34.37 35.86 38.98
CA MET A 1 -33.52 36.04 37.81
C MET A 1 -32.08 35.91 38.27
N SER A 2 -31.53 34.74 38.23
CA SER A 2 -30.13 34.48 38.59
C SER A 2 -29.35 34.10 37.36
N ASN A 3 -28.51 34.98 36.85
CA ASN A 3 -27.48 34.69 35.87
C ASN A 3 -26.52 33.67 36.46
N LYS A 4 -26.71 32.37 36.16
CA LYS A 4 -25.66 31.36 36.35
C LYS A 4 -24.68 31.55 35.20
N THR A 5 -23.61 32.30 35.44
CA THR A 5 -22.43 32.26 34.57
C THR A 5 -21.80 30.88 34.66
N HIS A 6 -21.92 30.12 33.58
CA HIS A 6 -21.14 28.90 33.43
C HIS A 6 -19.65 29.26 33.43
N PRO A 7 -18.79 28.54 34.17
CA PRO A 7 -17.38 28.78 34.11
C PRO A 7 -16.87 28.58 32.69
N LYS A 8 -16.17 29.56 32.15
CA LYS A 8 -15.57 29.49 30.81
C LYS A 8 -14.48 28.44 30.85
N LEU A 9 -14.55 27.46 29.95
CA LEU A 9 -13.54 26.40 29.77
C LEU A 9 -12.11 26.93 29.69
N ASP A 10 -11.93 28.15 29.24
CA ASP A 10 -10.65 28.88 29.15
C ASP A 10 -9.89 29.08 30.47
N VAL A 11 -10.59 29.01 31.60
CA VAL A 11 -10.02 29.30 32.93
C VAL A 11 -9.57 28.04 33.64
N LEU A 12 -9.89 26.87 33.07
CA LEU A 12 -9.55 25.57 33.68
C LEU A 12 -8.06 25.24 33.50
N SER A 13 -7.53 24.48 34.45
CA SER A 13 -6.16 23.94 34.31
C SER A 13 -6.08 22.98 33.13
N VAL A 14 -4.90 22.85 32.53
CA VAL A 14 -4.67 21.93 31.40
C VAL A 14 -5.05 20.47 31.75
N GLU A 15 -4.72 20.05 32.99
CA GLU A 15 -5.05 18.72 33.54
C GLU A 15 -6.57 18.49 33.62
N LEU A 16 -7.31 19.50 34.05
CA LEU A 16 -8.77 19.39 34.14
C LEU A 16 -9.42 19.42 32.75
N VAL A 17 -8.85 20.18 31.82
CA VAL A 17 -9.27 20.14 30.41
C VAL A 17 -9.06 18.77 29.81
N TYR A 18 -7.91 18.13 30.04
CA TYR A 18 -7.65 16.76 29.56
C TYR A 18 -8.65 15.76 30.14
N ARG A 19 -8.98 15.83 31.42
CA ARG A 19 -9.99 14.96 32.02
C ARG A 19 -11.38 15.16 31.44
N ILE A 20 -11.77 16.40 31.13
CA ILE A 20 -13.04 16.68 30.43
C ILE A 20 -13.00 16.11 29.01
N LEU A 21 -11.89 16.28 28.31
CA LEU A 21 -11.71 15.75 26.96
C LEU A 21 -11.75 14.21 26.92
N ASP A 22 -11.27 13.52 27.95
CA ASP A 22 -11.36 12.07 28.08
C ASP A 22 -12.79 11.55 28.27
N TYR A 23 -13.70 12.35 28.82
CA TYR A 23 -15.12 12.01 29.00
C TYR A 23 -16.01 12.33 27.80
N LEU A 24 -15.54 13.14 26.86
CA LEU A 24 -16.27 13.45 25.64
C LEU A 24 -16.01 12.37 24.57
N ASN A 25 -17.00 12.02 23.79
CA ASN A 25 -16.78 11.24 22.60
C ASN A 25 -16.05 12.07 21.52
N ASP A 26 -15.44 11.42 20.53
CA ASP A 26 -14.60 12.09 19.56
C ASP A 26 -15.33 13.19 18.77
N CYS A 27 -16.63 13.02 18.56
CA CYS A 27 -17.46 14.02 17.88
C CYS A 27 -17.76 15.24 18.74
N ASP A 28 -18.14 15.03 19.99
CA ASP A 28 -18.42 16.11 20.94
C ASP A 28 -17.18 16.93 21.22
N LEU A 29 -16.02 16.25 21.24
CA LEU A 29 -14.74 16.88 21.46
C LEU A 29 -14.36 17.83 20.32
N VAL A 30 -14.43 17.37 19.08
CA VAL A 30 -14.03 18.17 17.92
C VAL A 30 -15.06 19.27 17.62
N CYS A 31 -16.35 18.97 17.67
CA CYS A 31 -17.39 19.95 17.30
C CYS A 31 -17.68 20.99 18.38
N SER A 32 -17.60 20.60 19.67
CA SER A 32 -17.99 21.49 20.78
C SER A 32 -16.81 22.21 21.43
N ALA A 33 -15.64 21.62 21.46
CA ALA A 33 -14.48 22.18 22.16
C ALA A 33 -13.57 23.03 21.28
N SER A 34 -13.45 22.72 19.96
CA SER A 34 -12.52 23.40 19.04
C SER A 34 -12.83 24.87 18.78
N ASN A 35 -14.07 25.32 19.00
CA ASN A 35 -14.51 26.69 18.69
C ASN A 35 -14.60 27.64 19.89
N VAL A 36 -14.12 27.26 21.08
CA VAL A 36 -14.33 28.07 22.29
C VAL A 36 -13.22 29.06 22.52
N SER A 37 -11.97 28.77 22.22
CA SER A 37 -10.86 29.71 22.30
C SER A 37 -9.57 29.22 21.67
N SER A 38 -8.63 30.14 21.36
CA SER A 38 -7.30 29.82 20.85
C SER A 38 -6.46 28.99 21.83
N ARG A 39 -6.67 29.14 23.15
CA ARG A 39 -5.98 28.36 24.19
C ARG A 39 -6.50 26.92 24.22
N LEU A 40 -7.80 26.74 24.11
CA LEU A 40 -8.41 25.40 24.10
C LEU A 40 -8.01 24.62 22.84
N ASN A 41 -7.98 25.29 21.69
CA ASN A 41 -7.46 24.70 20.44
C ASN A 41 -6.01 24.26 20.57
N ALA A 42 -5.14 25.07 21.21
CA ALA A 42 -3.75 24.69 21.47
C ALA A 42 -3.61 23.49 22.41
N ILE A 43 -4.54 23.33 23.36
CA ILE A 43 -4.60 22.16 24.26
C ILE A 43 -5.10 20.92 23.50
N ILE A 44 -6.15 21.04 22.72
CA ILE A 44 -6.68 19.94 21.90
C ILE A 44 -5.62 19.43 20.93
N HIS A 45 -4.87 20.32 20.26
CA HIS A 45 -3.77 19.94 19.38
C HIS A 45 -2.61 19.23 20.06
N LYS A 46 -2.43 19.39 21.36
CA LYS A 46 -1.42 18.70 22.18
C LYS A 46 -1.93 17.44 22.86
N TYR A 47 -3.23 17.19 22.81
CA TYR A 47 -3.83 16.04 23.45
C TYR A 47 -3.45 14.76 22.72
N SER A 48 -2.77 13.84 23.40
CA SER A 48 -2.11 12.67 22.80
C SER A 48 -3.03 11.74 22.00
N ARG A 49 -4.33 11.73 22.33
CA ARG A 49 -5.37 10.96 21.62
C ARG A 49 -5.55 11.39 20.16
N TYR A 50 -5.18 12.64 19.81
CA TYR A 50 -5.32 13.23 18.48
C TYR A 50 -3.98 13.47 17.79
N GLN A 51 -2.86 13.05 18.37
CA GLN A 51 -1.57 13.11 17.70
C GLN A 51 -1.42 11.91 16.76
N VAL A 52 -1.74 12.11 15.49
CA VAL A 52 -1.37 11.17 14.43
C VAL A 52 0.09 11.43 14.09
N LYS A 53 0.94 10.43 14.24
CA LYS A 53 2.35 10.51 13.83
C LYS A 53 2.46 10.60 12.31
N ASP A 54 3.17 11.62 11.86
CA ASP A 54 3.79 11.77 10.56
C ASP A 54 2.91 11.71 9.30
N TYR A 55 2.11 12.75 9.11
CA TYR A 55 1.88 13.40 7.82
C TYR A 55 1.58 14.88 8.10
N GLU A 56 2.07 15.79 7.26
CA GLU A 56 1.80 17.24 7.38
C GLU A 56 0.31 17.51 7.30
N TYR A 57 -0.34 17.64 8.45
CA TYR A 57 -1.72 18.04 8.56
C TYR A 57 -1.83 19.41 9.21
N SER A 58 -1.90 20.43 8.41
CA SER A 58 -2.55 21.68 8.79
C SER A 58 -4.04 21.52 8.49
N ASN A 59 -4.87 21.44 9.54
CA ASN A 59 -6.34 21.53 9.53
C ASN A 59 -7.16 20.30 9.10
N ILE A 60 -7.15 19.22 9.90
CA ILE A 60 -8.15 18.14 9.83
C ILE A 60 -9.25 18.41 10.86
N GLN A 61 -10.49 18.52 10.43
CA GLN A 61 -11.68 18.50 11.29
C GLN A 61 -12.58 17.34 10.89
N THR A 62 -12.82 16.42 11.80
CA THR A 62 -13.82 15.36 11.64
C THR A 62 -15.16 15.88 12.15
N VAL A 63 -16.22 15.78 11.36
CA VAL A 63 -17.54 16.34 11.66
C VAL A 63 -18.59 15.23 11.76
N SER A 64 -19.34 15.17 12.84
CA SER A 64 -20.52 14.28 12.93
C SER A 64 -21.77 14.88 12.31
N ALA A 65 -22.67 14.05 11.82
CA ALA A 65 -23.74 14.39 10.87
C ALA A 65 -24.86 15.29 11.40
N GLU A 66 -24.90 15.64 12.68
CA GLU A 66 -26.12 16.24 13.25
C GLU A 66 -25.95 17.64 13.88
N ALA A 67 -24.77 18.13 14.10
CA ALA A 67 -24.56 19.43 14.76
C ALA A 67 -23.81 20.44 13.90
N SER A 68 -24.53 21.31 13.26
CA SER A 68 -24.11 22.67 12.86
C SER A 68 -22.84 22.83 12.03
N ILE A 69 -22.80 22.26 10.83
CA ILE A 69 -21.80 22.62 9.81
C ILE A 69 -21.96 24.09 9.35
N ALA A 70 -23.07 24.72 9.63
CA ALA A 70 -23.41 26.08 9.16
C ALA A 70 -22.54 27.20 9.72
N ASN A 71 -21.72 26.98 10.77
CA ASN A 71 -21.00 28.06 11.48
C ASN A 71 -19.48 27.84 11.58
N LEU A 72 -18.86 26.97 10.76
CA LEU A 72 -17.41 26.79 10.78
C LEU A 72 -16.67 27.77 9.89
N PRO A 73 -15.48 28.25 10.28
CA PRO A 73 -14.68 29.14 9.45
C PRO A 73 -14.23 28.48 8.16
N LYS A 74 -14.14 29.25 7.07
CA LYS A 74 -14.01 28.79 5.67
C LYS A 74 -12.62 28.31 5.26
N GLU A 75 -11.75 27.90 6.16
CA GLU A 75 -10.38 27.55 5.83
C GLU A 75 -10.14 26.04 5.94
N ASN A 76 -9.90 25.40 4.76
CA ASN A 76 -9.35 24.05 4.57
C ASN A 76 -9.90 22.91 5.46
N ILE A 77 -11.12 22.48 5.21
CA ILE A 77 -11.66 21.25 5.80
C ILE A 77 -11.33 20.08 4.89
N ILE A 78 -10.42 19.20 5.34
CA ILE A 78 -10.16 17.90 4.70
C ILE A 78 -10.93 16.85 5.50
N VAL A 79 -11.90 16.21 4.87
CA VAL A 79 -12.59 15.05 5.46
C VAL A 79 -12.03 13.80 4.82
N HIS A 80 -11.10 13.16 5.51
CA HIS A 80 -10.80 11.77 5.26
C HIS A 80 -11.89 10.93 5.94
N VAL A 81 -12.83 10.48 5.17
CA VAL A 81 -13.87 9.60 5.68
C VAL A 81 -13.35 8.18 5.58
N PHE A 82 -12.63 7.73 6.60
CA PHE A 82 -12.52 6.29 6.85
C PHE A 82 -13.91 5.74 7.10
N PRO A 83 -14.23 4.49 6.76
CA PRO A 83 -15.58 4.04 6.46
C PRO A 83 -16.55 4.12 7.65
N LEU A 84 -17.14 5.28 7.87
CA LEU A 84 -18.31 5.50 8.69
C LEU A 84 -19.55 5.50 7.77
N LYS A 85 -20.01 4.31 7.43
CA LYS A 85 -21.05 4.03 6.43
C LYS A 85 -22.39 4.73 6.64
N VAL A 86 -22.74 5.11 7.86
CA VAL A 86 -23.98 5.82 8.18
C VAL A 86 -23.91 7.29 7.78
N PHE A 87 -22.75 7.87 7.79
CA PHE A 87 -22.50 9.27 7.46
C PHE A 87 -22.69 9.55 5.95
N HIS A 88 -22.17 8.69 5.08
CA HIS A 88 -22.25 8.88 3.63
C HIS A 88 -23.69 8.78 3.09
N ARG A 89 -24.46 7.85 3.59
CA ARG A 89 -25.84 7.65 3.13
C ARG A 89 -26.74 8.84 3.51
N ASN A 90 -26.59 9.38 4.70
CA ASN A 90 -27.37 10.53 5.15
C ASN A 90 -26.96 11.84 4.47
N ILE A 91 -25.65 12.04 4.21
CA ILE A 91 -25.17 13.24 3.50
C ILE A 91 -25.59 13.20 2.03
N LEU A 92 -25.34 12.08 1.33
CA LEU A 92 -25.60 11.99 -0.11
C LEU A 92 -27.09 11.81 -0.45
N CYS A 93 -27.85 11.14 0.42
CA CYS A 93 -29.28 10.85 0.14
C CYS A 93 -30.26 11.89 0.68
N HIS A 94 -29.94 12.62 1.76
CA HIS A 94 -30.94 13.43 2.45
C HIS A 94 -30.58 14.90 2.70
N LYS A 95 -29.30 15.31 2.60
CA LYS A 95 -28.90 16.71 2.84
C LYS A 95 -27.78 17.18 1.92
N PRO A 96 -28.08 17.67 0.71
CA PRO A 96 -27.06 18.30 -0.18
C PRO A 96 -26.30 19.46 0.48
N ALA A 97 -26.88 20.09 1.49
CA ALA A 97 -26.29 21.21 2.21
C ALA A 97 -25.00 20.86 2.97
N THR A 98 -24.77 19.60 3.31
CA THR A 98 -23.59 19.18 4.10
C THR A 98 -22.29 19.20 3.28
N ILE A 99 -22.37 19.01 1.96
CA ILE A 99 -21.19 19.08 1.08
C ILE A 99 -20.75 20.51 0.82
N GLN A 100 -21.55 21.51 1.18
CA GLN A 100 -21.23 22.93 0.94
C GLN A 100 -20.06 23.46 1.78
N THR A 101 -19.56 22.68 2.74
CA THR A 101 -18.47 23.08 3.63
C THR A 101 -17.17 22.28 3.42
N LEU A 102 -17.18 21.26 2.55
CA LEU A 102 -16.04 20.38 2.31
C LEU A 102 -15.19 20.88 1.14
N THR A 103 -13.88 20.90 1.32
CA THR A 103 -12.90 21.16 0.25
C THR A 103 -12.47 19.86 -0.43
N THR A 104 -12.39 18.76 0.31
CA THR A 104 -12.04 17.42 -0.20
C THR A 104 -13.10 16.41 0.23
N LEU A 105 -13.58 15.63 -0.72
CA LEU A 105 -14.45 14.49 -0.48
C LEU A 105 -13.78 13.24 -1.02
N ASN A 106 -13.35 12.38 -0.10
CA ASN A 106 -12.79 11.08 -0.44
C ASN A 106 -13.83 9.99 -0.16
N LEU A 107 -14.24 9.31 -1.22
CA LEU A 107 -15.21 8.23 -1.20
C LEU A 107 -14.59 6.91 -1.70
N GLU A 108 -13.26 6.85 -1.74
CA GLU A 108 -12.49 5.68 -2.17
C GLU A 108 -13.02 4.40 -1.52
N SER A 109 -13.20 3.37 -2.34
CA SER A 109 -13.78 2.08 -1.92
C SER A 109 -15.23 2.15 -1.39
N ASP A 110 -15.90 3.28 -1.48
CA ASP A 110 -17.30 3.42 -1.16
C ASP A 110 -18.20 3.00 -2.35
N GLN A 111 -19.43 2.63 -2.05
CA GLN A 111 -20.33 2.17 -3.10
C GLN A 111 -21.32 3.27 -3.49
N ILE A 112 -20.97 3.95 -4.54
CA ILE A 112 -21.83 4.96 -5.13
C ILE A 112 -22.57 4.32 -6.29
N ARG A 113 -23.87 4.12 -6.11
CA ARG A 113 -24.80 3.62 -7.13
C ARG A 113 -25.25 4.75 -8.05
N HIS A 114 -26.02 4.39 -9.07
CA HIS A 114 -26.67 5.34 -9.96
C HIS A 114 -27.33 6.51 -9.20
N GLN A 115 -28.10 6.21 -8.14
CA GLN A 115 -28.70 7.23 -7.28
C GLN A 115 -27.62 8.02 -6.51
N GLY A 116 -26.57 7.36 -6.04
CA GLY A 116 -25.45 8.03 -5.36
C GLY A 116 -24.66 8.96 -6.31
N ALA A 117 -24.41 8.50 -7.54
CA ALA A 117 -23.77 9.35 -8.55
C ALA A 117 -24.65 10.56 -8.92
N GLN A 118 -25.97 10.38 -9.00
CA GLN A 118 -26.91 11.49 -9.17
C GLN A 118 -26.86 12.45 -7.98
N ASN A 119 -26.80 11.93 -6.76
CA ASN A 119 -26.73 12.75 -5.55
C ASN A 119 -25.40 13.51 -5.46
N ILE A 120 -24.26 12.86 -5.82
CA ILE A 120 -22.98 13.56 -5.95
C ILE A 120 -23.06 14.65 -7.02
N ALA A 121 -23.65 14.33 -8.16
CA ALA A 121 -23.83 15.30 -9.22
C ALA A 121 -24.68 16.50 -8.74
N GLU A 122 -25.76 16.24 -8.00
CA GLU A 122 -26.59 17.32 -7.45
C GLU A 122 -25.84 18.13 -6.38
N ALA A 123 -25.05 17.48 -5.53
CA ALA A 123 -24.23 18.13 -4.55
C ALA A 123 -23.11 18.98 -5.19
N LEU A 124 -22.50 18.49 -6.26
CA LEU A 124 -21.51 19.24 -7.04
C LEU A 124 -22.07 20.52 -7.68
N LYS A 125 -23.36 20.59 -7.98
CA LYS A 125 -24.02 21.84 -8.46
C LYS A 125 -24.12 22.89 -7.35
N GLN A 126 -24.28 22.44 -6.11
CA GLN A 126 -24.56 23.30 -4.97
C GLN A 126 -23.29 23.73 -4.22
N THR A 127 -22.23 22.93 -4.26
CA THR A 127 -20.96 23.24 -3.58
C THR A 127 -20.21 24.36 -4.29
N LYS A 128 -19.64 25.27 -3.47
CA LYS A 128 -18.82 26.39 -3.96
C LYS A 128 -17.36 26.33 -3.49
N ILE A 129 -16.98 25.23 -2.81
CA ILE A 129 -15.66 25.12 -2.20
C ILE A 129 -15.01 23.74 -2.38
N LEU A 130 -15.74 22.72 -2.86
CA LEU A 130 -15.17 21.39 -3.09
C LEU A 130 -14.17 21.44 -4.25
N THR A 131 -12.91 21.17 -3.97
CA THR A 131 -11.81 21.17 -4.93
C THR A 131 -11.38 19.77 -5.35
N THR A 132 -11.53 18.79 -4.45
CA THR A 132 -11.08 17.41 -4.70
C THR A 132 -12.22 16.43 -4.46
N LEU A 133 -12.47 15.60 -5.47
CA LEU A 133 -13.40 14.48 -5.39
C LEU A 133 -12.68 13.19 -5.77
N ASN A 134 -12.46 12.31 -4.79
CA ASN A 134 -11.89 10.99 -5.02
C ASN A 134 -12.99 9.93 -5.03
N LEU A 135 -13.12 9.27 -6.16
CA LEU A 135 -14.06 8.18 -6.45
C LEU A 135 -13.33 6.92 -6.90
N GLU A 136 -12.07 6.75 -6.49
CA GLU A 136 -11.25 5.60 -6.83
C GLU A 136 -11.82 4.30 -6.27
N SER A 137 -11.72 3.23 -7.04
CA SER A 137 -12.25 1.91 -6.67
C SER A 137 -13.76 1.90 -6.40
N ILE A 138 -14.47 2.88 -6.93
CA ILE A 138 -15.93 2.97 -6.91
C ILE A 138 -16.46 2.51 -8.27
N LEU A 139 -17.60 1.81 -8.26
CA LEU A 139 -18.24 1.38 -9.50
C LEU A 139 -18.91 2.55 -10.24
N ILE A 140 -18.13 3.46 -10.75
CA ILE A 140 -18.61 4.44 -11.73
C ILE A 140 -18.54 3.80 -13.11
N ARG A 141 -19.70 3.62 -13.75
CA ARG A 141 -19.84 3.14 -15.12
C ARG A 141 -20.20 4.30 -16.05
N ASP A 142 -20.49 3.98 -17.28
CA ASP A 142 -20.83 4.99 -18.28
C ASP A 142 -22.00 5.89 -17.89
N GLN A 143 -23.08 5.32 -17.32
CA GLN A 143 -24.22 6.10 -16.86
C GLN A 143 -23.91 6.98 -15.65
N GLU A 144 -23.20 6.47 -14.67
CA GLU A 144 -22.79 7.23 -13.51
C GLU A 144 -21.79 8.34 -13.90
N ALA A 145 -20.85 8.02 -14.78
CA ALA A 145 -19.92 8.99 -15.35
C ALA A 145 -20.67 10.10 -16.11
N GLN A 146 -21.74 9.77 -16.83
CA GLN A 146 -22.61 10.72 -17.52
C GLN A 146 -23.24 11.74 -16.55
N HIS A 147 -23.76 11.28 -15.40
CA HIS A 147 -24.36 12.19 -14.41
C HIS A 147 -23.35 13.18 -13.84
N ILE A 148 -22.16 12.71 -13.49
CA ILE A 148 -21.09 13.55 -12.95
C ILE A 148 -20.56 14.48 -14.06
N ALA A 149 -20.34 13.98 -15.27
CA ALA A 149 -19.91 14.75 -16.43
C ALA A 149 -20.83 15.93 -16.70
N LYS A 150 -22.15 15.70 -16.70
CA LYS A 150 -23.16 16.77 -16.94
C LYS A 150 -23.07 17.92 -15.95
N VAL A 151 -22.69 17.64 -14.71
CA VAL A 151 -22.51 18.69 -13.68
C VAL A 151 -21.13 19.32 -13.82
N LEU A 152 -20.12 18.52 -14.17
CA LEU A 152 -18.76 19.00 -14.36
C LEU A 152 -18.68 20.09 -15.45
N GLU A 153 -19.56 20.07 -16.45
CA GLU A 153 -19.67 21.11 -17.50
C GLU A 153 -19.83 22.53 -16.87
N GLN A 154 -20.53 22.65 -15.75
CA GLN A 154 -20.85 23.91 -15.11
C GLN A 154 -20.14 24.13 -13.77
N ASN A 155 -19.48 23.10 -13.22
CA ASN A 155 -18.79 23.22 -11.94
C ASN A 155 -17.55 24.11 -12.06
N LYS A 156 -17.38 25.01 -11.10
CA LYS A 156 -16.31 26.03 -11.09
C LYS A 156 -15.38 25.91 -9.90
N THR A 157 -15.38 24.79 -9.20
CA THR A 157 -14.60 24.61 -7.98
C THR A 157 -13.73 23.36 -7.99
N LEU A 158 -14.18 22.28 -8.64
CA LEU A 158 -13.46 21.02 -8.66
C LEU A 158 -12.20 21.13 -9.52
N THR A 159 -11.06 20.86 -8.91
CA THR A 159 -9.74 20.84 -9.55
C THR A 159 -9.22 19.43 -9.74
N THR A 160 -9.60 18.51 -8.87
CA THR A 160 -9.14 17.11 -8.91
C THR A 160 -10.31 16.15 -8.88
N LEU A 161 -10.37 15.25 -9.88
CA LEU A 161 -11.36 14.20 -10.00
C LEU A 161 -10.67 12.87 -10.24
N ASN A 162 -10.85 11.93 -9.33
CA ASN A 162 -10.28 10.59 -9.43
C ASN A 162 -11.38 9.55 -9.65
N PHE A 163 -11.30 8.85 -10.77
CA PHE A 163 -12.13 7.72 -11.17
C PHE A 163 -11.30 6.44 -11.36
N GLY A 164 -10.11 6.38 -10.79
CA GLY A 164 -9.24 5.21 -10.90
C GLY A 164 -9.94 3.93 -10.46
N SER A 165 -9.61 2.80 -11.08
CA SER A 165 -10.17 1.48 -10.76
C SER A 165 -11.71 1.44 -10.75
N SER A 166 -12.33 2.26 -11.58
CA SER A 166 -13.77 2.28 -11.87
C SER A 166 -14.08 1.40 -13.10
N LYS A 167 -15.18 1.59 -13.78
CA LYS A 167 -15.57 0.78 -14.95
C LYS A 167 -16.12 1.61 -16.09
N ILE A 168 -15.52 2.74 -16.23
CA ILE A 168 -15.85 3.68 -17.30
C ILE A 168 -15.37 3.08 -18.62
N GLY A 169 -16.31 2.90 -19.53
CA GLY A 169 -16.06 2.46 -20.89
C GLY A 169 -15.95 3.64 -21.88
N GLY A 170 -15.99 3.33 -23.16
CA GLY A 170 -15.93 4.33 -24.23
C GLY A 170 -17.05 5.38 -24.16
N GLU A 171 -18.28 4.98 -23.85
CA GLU A 171 -19.40 5.91 -23.73
C GLU A 171 -19.28 6.83 -22.49
N GLY A 172 -18.85 6.29 -21.35
CA GLY A 172 -18.59 7.12 -20.17
C GLY A 172 -17.45 8.12 -20.41
N ALA A 173 -16.39 7.68 -21.05
CA ALA A 173 -15.29 8.56 -21.44
C ALA A 173 -15.74 9.65 -22.42
N LYS A 174 -16.64 9.36 -23.35
CA LYS A 174 -17.27 10.34 -24.25
C LYS A 174 -18.05 11.43 -23.51
N HIS A 175 -18.81 11.05 -22.49
CA HIS A 175 -19.51 12.05 -21.66
C HIS A 175 -18.53 12.92 -20.87
N LEU A 176 -17.50 12.34 -20.28
CA LEU A 176 -16.44 13.07 -19.59
C LEU A 176 -15.68 14.01 -20.54
N ALA A 177 -15.38 13.56 -21.73
CA ALA A 177 -14.76 14.33 -22.78
C ALA A 177 -15.57 15.60 -23.09
N LYS A 178 -16.88 15.44 -23.32
CA LYS A 178 -17.79 16.58 -23.55
C LYS A 178 -17.80 17.57 -22.39
N ALA A 179 -17.76 17.06 -21.14
CA ALA A 179 -17.66 17.92 -19.97
C ALA A 179 -16.33 18.67 -19.91
N LEU A 180 -15.22 18.04 -20.26
CA LEU A 180 -13.89 18.66 -20.30
C LEU A 180 -13.78 19.80 -21.31
N GLU A 181 -14.49 19.74 -22.44
CA GLU A 181 -14.55 20.86 -23.42
C GLU A 181 -15.09 22.16 -22.80
N GLN A 182 -16.01 22.02 -21.87
CA GLN A 182 -16.69 23.14 -21.20
C GLN A 182 -16.08 23.53 -19.85
N ASN A 183 -15.53 22.56 -19.12
CA ASN A 183 -14.98 22.79 -17.78
C ASN A 183 -13.67 23.57 -17.83
N LYS A 184 -13.58 24.58 -16.95
CA LYS A 184 -12.43 25.49 -16.88
C LYS A 184 -11.74 25.48 -15.51
N THR A 185 -11.94 24.43 -14.70
CA THR A 185 -11.38 24.34 -13.34
C THR A 185 -10.65 23.02 -13.06
N LEU A 186 -11.03 21.94 -13.73
CA LEU A 186 -10.41 20.64 -13.49
C LEU A 186 -8.97 20.64 -14.04
N THR A 187 -8.03 20.38 -13.14
CA THR A 187 -6.59 20.29 -13.45
C THR A 187 -6.06 18.86 -13.44
N THR A 188 -6.71 17.98 -12.67
CA THR A 188 -6.29 16.58 -12.54
C THR A 188 -7.48 15.64 -12.75
N LEU A 189 -7.32 14.73 -13.70
CA LEU A 189 -8.28 13.66 -13.97
C LEU A 189 -7.58 12.31 -13.97
N ASN A 190 -7.95 11.44 -13.04
CA ASN A 190 -7.51 10.04 -13.04
C ASN A 190 -8.62 9.13 -13.58
N LEU A 191 -8.32 8.41 -14.64
CA LEU A 191 -9.14 7.40 -15.29
C LEU A 191 -8.40 6.06 -15.40
N GLY A 192 -7.34 5.84 -14.61
CA GLY A 192 -6.55 4.61 -14.63
C GLY A 192 -7.39 3.37 -14.26
N SER A 193 -7.03 2.21 -14.79
CA SER A 193 -7.73 0.95 -14.54
C SER A 193 -9.23 0.98 -14.86
N ASN A 194 -9.54 1.45 -16.07
CA ASN A 194 -10.90 1.50 -16.62
C ASN A 194 -11.01 0.69 -17.93
N LYS A 195 -12.03 0.87 -18.71
CA LYS A 195 -12.28 0.16 -19.98
C LYS A 195 -12.49 1.13 -21.14
N ILE A 196 -11.70 2.19 -21.17
CA ILE A 196 -11.91 3.31 -22.11
C ILE A 196 -11.75 2.86 -23.57
N GLY A 197 -10.75 2.02 -23.88
CA GLY A 197 -10.48 1.56 -25.24
C GLY A 197 -10.25 2.71 -26.24
N ASP A 198 -10.20 2.37 -27.53
CA ASP A 198 -9.88 3.35 -28.58
C ASP A 198 -10.97 4.41 -28.77
N GLU A 199 -12.23 4.03 -28.73
CA GLU A 199 -13.33 4.98 -28.93
C GLU A 199 -13.40 6.02 -27.79
N GLY A 200 -13.26 5.59 -26.53
CA GLY A 200 -13.21 6.53 -25.42
C GLY A 200 -11.98 7.43 -25.46
N ALA A 201 -10.83 6.85 -25.82
CA ALA A 201 -9.58 7.58 -26.00
C ALA A 201 -9.69 8.67 -27.08
N LYS A 202 -10.32 8.36 -28.22
CA LYS A 202 -10.62 9.32 -29.29
C LYS A 202 -11.44 10.52 -28.79
N HIS A 203 -12.49 10.29 -28.01
CA HIS A 203 -13.29 11.37 -27.46
C HIS A 203 -12.50 12.23 -26.46
N LEU A 204 -11.76 11.61 -25.54
CA LEU A 204 -10.92 12.34 -24.57
C LEU A 204 -9.84 13.16 -25.28
N ALA A 205 -9.18 12.60 -26.28
CA ALA A 205 -8.18 13.29 -27.08
C ALA A 205 -8.76 14.54 -27.75
N LYS A 206 -9.91 14.40 -28.39
CA LYS A 206 -10.61 15.54 -29.04
C LYS A 206 -10.98 16.64 -28.04
N ALA A 207 -11.41 16.28 -26.85
CA ALA A 207 -11.66 17.23 -25.78
C ALA A 207 -10.39 17.96 -25.32
N LEU A 208 -9.25 17.26 -25.25
CA LEU A 208 -7.96 17.85 -24.90
C LEU A 208 -7.46 18.89 -25.91
N GLU A 209 -7.84 18.79 -27.19
CA GLU A 209 -7.52 19.81 -28.20
C GLU A 209 -8.08 21.20 -27.84
N GLN A 210 -9.19 21.23 -27.11
CA GLN A 210 -9.90 22.45 -26.72
C GLN A 210 -9.78 22.80 -25.24
N ASN A 211 -9.47 21.80 -24.39
CA ASN A 211 -9.32 22.01 -22.95
C ASN A 211 -7.98 22.66 -22.64
N ASN A 212 -8.02 23.77 -21.92
CA ASN A 212 -6.85 24.54 -21.52
C ASN A 212 -6.69 24.65 -19.99
N THR A 213 -7.17 23.66 -19.26
CA THR A 213 -7.09 23.63 -17.78
C THR A 213 -6.52 22.34 -17.22
N LEU A 214 -6.69 21.23 -17.94
CA LEU A 214 -6.20 19.95 -17.47
C LEU A 214 -4.67 19.90 -17.52
N ILE A 215 -4.05 19.59 -16.40
CA ILE A 215 -2.61 19.50 -16.17
C ILE A 215 -2.16 18.05 -16.12
N THR A 216 -2.94 17.19 -15.46
CA THR A 216 -2.62 15.78 -15.23
C THR A 216 -3.75 14.86 -15.71
N LEU A 217 -3.41 13.90 -16.55
CA LEU A 217 -4.33 12.86 -17.04
C LEU A 217 -3.70 11.47 -16.86
N HIS A 218 -4.34 10.63 -16.05
CA HIS A 218 -3.97 9.22 -15.89
C HIS A 218 -4.95 8.32 -16.65
N LEU A 219 -4.41 7.50 -17.55
CA LEU A 219 -5.11 6.55 -18.41
C LEU A 219 -4.47 5.16 -18.38
N SER A 220 -3.68 4.86 -17.35
CA SER A 220 -3.06 3.54 -17.20
C SER A 220 -4.10 2.41 -17.18
N TRP A 221 -3.73 1.22 -17.68
CA TRP A 221 -4.61 0.04 -17.62
C TRP A 221 -5.98 0.22 -18.31
N ASN A 222 -5.99 0.75 -19.55
CA ASN A 222 -7.24 1.09 -20.24
C ASN A 222 -7.45 0.39 -21.59
N THR A 223 -6.58 -0.51 -21.99
CA THR A 223 -6.63 -1.20 -23.30
C THR A 223 -6.68 -0.27 -24.51
N ILE A 224 -6.11 0.94 -24.37
CA ILE A 224 -6.02 1.90 -25.48
C ILE A 224 -5.01 1.37 -26.50
N GLY A 225 -5.42 1.29 -27.73
CA GLY A 225 -4.64 0.75 -28.84
C GLY A 225 -4.34 1.79 -29.93
N PRO A 226 -4.12 1.33 -31.17
CA PRO A 226 -3.61 2.16 -32.25
C PRO A 226 -4.45 3.40 -32.56
N GLU A 227 -5.75 3.23 -32.68
CA GLU A 227 -6.63 4.37 -33.03
C GLU A 227 -6.66 5.41 -31.90
N GLY A 228 -6.80 4.96 -30.64
CA GLY A 228 -6.84 5.84 -29.48
C GLY A 228 -5.56 6.64 -29.34
N ILE A 229 -4.40 6.00 -29.48
CA ILE A 229 -3.10 6.66 -29.38
C ILE A 229 -2.86 7.64 -30.52
N HIS A 230 -3.30 7.32 -31.74
CA HIS A 230 -3.23 8.25 -32.85
C HIS A 230 -3.95 9.58 -32.54
N TYR A 231 -5.16 9.52 -31.98
CA TYR A 231 -5.90 10.73 -31.59
C TYR A 231 -5.22 11.48 -30.44
N PHE A 232 -4.68 10.76 -29.41
CA PHE A 232 -3.94 11.41 -28.34
C PHE A 232 -2.69 12.13 -28.85
N ALA A 233 -1.96 11.53 -29.76
CA ALA A 233 -0.81 12.17 -30.38
C ALA A 233 -1.21 13.49 -31.04
N LYS A 234 -2.28 13.48 -31.84
CA LYS A 234 -2.79 14.69 -32.48
C LYS A 234 -3.25 15.76 -31.50
N ALA A 235 -3.90 15.35 -30.40
CA ALA A 235 -4.31 16.27 -29.35
C ALA A 235 -3.11 16.89 -28.62
N LEU A 236 -2.06 16.13 -28.37
CA LEU A 236 -0.83 16.62 -27.72
C LEU A 236 -0.10 17.68 -28.56
N GLU A 237 -0.16 17.62 -29.91
CA GLU A 237 0.42 18.64 -30.77
C GLU A 237 -0.22 20.02 -30.52
N GLN A 238 -1.48 20.05 -30.15
CA GLN A 238 -2.27 21.30 -29.99
C GLN A 238 -2.41 21.72 -28.53
N ASN A 239 -2.48 20.77 -27.60
CA ASN A 239 -2.69 21.07 -26.18
C ASN A 239 -1.47 21.75 -25.58
N LYS A 240 -1.73 22.84 -24.82
CA LYS A 240 -0.69 23.68 -24.19
C LYS A 240 -0.78 23.73 -22.67
N THR A 241 -1.46 22.76 -22.05
CA THR A 241 -1.68 22.77 -20.58
C THR A 241 -1.35 21.45 -19.91
N LEU A 242 -1.48 20.32 -20.61
CA LEU A 242 -1.19 19.01 -20.06
C LEU A 242 0.32 18.86 -19.80
N THR A 243 0.68 18.62 -18.54
CA THR A 243 2.08 18.40 -18.14
C THR A 243 2.38 16.96 -17.79
N THR A 244 1.36 16.19 -17.40
CA THR A 244 1.52 14.78 -17.01
C THR A 244 0.51 13.90 -17.74
N LEU A 245 1.01 12.91 -18.47
CA LEU A 245 0.22 11.90 -19.14
C LEU A 245 0.72 10.50 -18.76
N ASN A 246 -0.16 9.70 -18.15
CA ASN A 246 0.12 8.30 -17.86
C ASN A 246 -0.67 7.41 -18.81
N LEU A 247 0.04 6.60 -19.60
CA LEU A 247 -0.46 5.61 -20.55
C LEU A 247 0.11 4.21 -20.24
N GLU A 248 0.56 3.97 -19.01
CA GLU A 248 1.06 2.67 -18.56
C GLU A 248 0.07 1.55 -18.86
N ASN A 249 0.58 0.38 -19.21
CA ASN A 249 -0.20 -0.84 -19.45
C ASN A 249 -1.41 -0.61 -20.38
N ASN A 250 -1.09 -0.19 -21.58
CA ASN A 250 -2.01 -0.08 -22.72
C ASN A 250 -1.49 -0.96 -23.88
N LYS A 251 -1.95 -0.77 -25.07
CA LYS A 251 -1.53 -1.53 -26.25
C LYS A 251 -0.67 -0.68 -27.19
N ILE A 252 0.38 -0.09 -26.63
CA ILE A 252 1.27 0.81 -27.38
C ILE A 252 2.46 0.01 -27.89
N GLY A 253 2.55 -0.15 -29.18
CA GLY A 253 3.68 -0.73 -29.90
C GLY A 253 4.48 0.33 -30.66
N ASP A 254 5.25 -0.09 -31.65
CA ASP A 254 6.18 0.78 -32.38
C ASP A 254 5.49 1.86 -33.22
N GLU A 255 4.38 1.54 -33.89
CA GLU A 255 3.64 2.50 -34.68
C GLU A 255 2.94 3.57 -33.83
N GLU A 256 2.36 3.16 -32.69
CA GLU A 256 1.75 4.07 -31.73
C GLU A 256 2.82 4.98 -31.10
N ALA A 257 3.96 4.41 -30.77
CA ALA A 257 5.13 5.13 -30.26
C ALA A 257 5.60 6.21 -31.23
N LYS A 258 5.61 5.93 -32.54
CA LYS A 258 5.93 6.88 -33.61
C LYS A 258 4.96 8.07 -33.62
N HIS A 259 3.66 7.83 -33.46
CA HIS A 259 2.68 8.92 -33.40
C HIS A 259 2.89 9.81 -32.19
N LEU A 260 3.08 9.22 -31.00
CA LEU A 260 3.37 9.97 -29.78
C LEU A 260 4.68 10.76 -29.86
N ALA A 261 5.72 10.16 -30.43
CA ALA A 261 6.99 10.81 -30.63
C ALA A 261 6.86 12.07 -31.52
N LYS A 262 6.17 11.94 -32.64
CA LYS A 262 5.91 13.09 -33.52
C LYS A 262 5.16 14.22 -32.81
N ALA A 263 4.21 13.88 -31.96
CA ALA A 263 3.51 14.86 -31.16
C ALA A 263 4.45 15.57 -30.15
N LEU A 264 5.36 14.83 -29.52
CA LEU A 264 6.34 15.37 -28.58
C LEU A 264 7.33 16.35 -29.22
N GLU A 265 7.63 16.21 -30.52
CA GLU A 265 8.47 17.18 -31.26
C GLU A 265 7.86 18.60 -31.25
N GLN A 266 6.54 18.68 -31.22
CA GLN A 266 5.79 19.94 -31.26
C GLN A 266 5.24 20.36 -29.87
N ASN A 267 5.08 19.41 -28.97
CA ASN A 267 4.57 19.66 -27.63
C ASN A 267 5.67 20.22 -26.73
N ASN A 268 5.41 21.36 -26.14
CA ASN A 268 6.31 22.06 -25.23
C ASN A 268 5.72 22.27 -23.84
N THR A 269 4.80 21.43 -23.43
CA THR A 269 4.13 21.50 -22.11
C THR A 269 4.25 20.23 -21.31
N LEU A 270 4.35 19.06 -21.95
CA LEU A 270 4.44 17.80 -21.26
C LEU A 270 5.78 17.66 -20.51
N ILE A 271 5.69 17.37 -19.22
CA ILE A 271 6.80 17.23 -18.27
C ILE A 271 7.03 15.75 -17.93
N THR A 272 5.94 15.00 -17.75
CA THR A 272 5.97 13.58 -17.37
C THR A 272 5.17 12.76 -18.36
N LEU A 273 5.80 11.72 -18.91
CA LEU A 273 5.17 10.72 -19.77
C LEU A 273 5.49 9.32 -19.25
N GLU A 274 4.46 8.57 -18.88
CA GLU A 274 4.57 7.20 -18.38
C GLU A 274 4.01 6.23 -19.43
N LEU A 275 4.87 5.34 -19.95
CA LEU A 275 4.62 4.36 -21.00
C LEU A 275 5.04 2.94 -20.59
N SER A 276 5.27 2.69 -19.30
CA SER A 276 5.66 1.36 -18.81
C SER A 276 4.60 0.30 -19.11
N TRP A 277 5.01 -0.98 -19.12
CA TRP A 277 4.12 -2.11 -19.40
C TRP A 277 3.40 -2.02 -20.77
N ASN A 278 4.11 -1.62 -21.80
CA ASN A 278 3.65 -1.62 -23.19
C ASN A 278 4.48 -2.58 -24.06
N THR A 279 4.45 -2.45 -25.36
CA THR A 279 5.19 -3.34 -26.27
C THR A 279 6.09 -2.57 -27.24
N ILE A 280 6.59 -1.42 -26.77
CA ILE A 280 7.46 -0.55 -27.54
C ILE A 280 8.81 -1.22 -27.74
N GLY A 281 9.19 -1.40 -28.99
CA GLY A 281 10.45 -1.99 -29.41
C GLY A 281 11.45 -0.94 -29.92
N PRO A 282 12.59 -1.38 -30.50
CA PRO A 282 13.63 -0.50 -31.00
C PRO A 282 13.15 0.50 -32.07
N ALA A 283 12.23 0.07 -32.92
CA ALA A 283 11.68 0.93 -33.98
C ALA A 283 10.85 2.08 -33.41
N GLY A 284 10.01 1.82 -32.40
CA GLY A 284 9.24 2.86 -31.71
C GLY A 284 10.16 3.83 -30.96
N ILE A 285 11.17 3.28 -30.28
CA ILE A 285 12.16 4.08 -29.54
C ILE A 285 13.01 4.98 -30.47
N HIS A 286 13.29 4.54 -31.69
CA HIS A 286 13.96 5.37 -32.67
C HIS A 286 13.23 6.71 -32.90
N TYR A 287 11.91 6.68 -32.99
CA TYR A 287 11.10 7.91 -33.13
C TYR A 287 11.10 8.74 -31.86
N PHE A 288 10.95 8.10 -30.67
CA PHE A 288 11.08 8.82 -29.40
C PHE A 288 12.42 9.51 -29.24
N ALA A 289 13.49 8.86 -29.62
CA ALA A 289 14.82 9.43 -29.61
C ALA A 289 14.88 10.75 -30.41
N LYS A 290 14.38 10.73 -31.65
CA LYS A 290 14.33 11.96 -32.48
C LYS A 290 13.50 13.07 -31.84
N ALA A 291 12.38 12.73 -31.24
CA ALA A 291 11.54 13.69 -30.54
C ALA A 291 12.27 14.29 -29.32
N LEU A 292 12.96 13.48 -28.54
CA LEU A 292 13.72 13.92 -27.36
C LEU A 292 14.88 14.86 -27.71
N GLU A 293 15.54 14.71 -28.89
CA GLU A 293 16.58 15.62 -29.36
C GLU A 293 16.07 17.08 -29.42
N GLN A 294 14.79 17.24 -29.77
CA GLN A 294 14.16 18.56 -29.96
C GLN A 294 13.35 19.00 -28.73
N ASN A 295 12.71 18.08 -28.03
CA ASN A 295 11.88 18.39 -26.88
C ASN A 295 12.71 18.85 -25.67
N LYS A 296 12.37 20.01 -25.11
CA LYS A 296 13.08 20.64 -23.99
C LYS A 296 12.22 20.76 -22.73
N THR A 297 11.08 20.08 -22.68
CA THR A 297 10.13 20.18 -21.57
C THR A 297 9.91 18.86 -20.83
N LEU A 298 10.07 17.73 -21.49
CA LEU A 298 9.89 16.43 -20.86
C LEU A 298 11.06 16.16 -19.91
N THR A 299 10.76 16.09 -18.60
CA THR A 299 11.75 15.82 -17.54
C THR A 299 11.70 14.40 -17.03
N THR A 300 10.54 13.73 -17.16
CA THR A 300 10.34 12.37 -16.67
C THR A 300 9.77 11.48 -17.77
N LEU A 301 10.48 10.41 -18.10
CA LEU A 301 10.06 9.41 -19.06
C LEU A 301 10.16 8.01 -18.47
N ASP A 302 9.03 7.34 -18.35
CA ASP A 302 8.95 5.95 -17.94
C ASP A 302 8.68 5.04 -19.14
N LEU A 303 9.65 4.20 -19.46
CA LEU A 303 9.61 3.19 -20.50
C LEU A 303 9.82 1.77 -19.94
N GLY A 304 9.65 1.57 -18.63
CA GLY A 304 9.82 0.28 -17.98
C GLY A 304 8.95 -0.82 -18.58
N SER A 305 9.42 -2.07 -18.52
CA SER A 305 8.65 -3.23 -19.02
C SER A 305 8.15 -3.05 -20.46
N ASN A 306 9.08 -2.77 -21.37
CA ASN A 306 8.89 -2.73 -22.80
C ASN A 306 9.86 -3.72 -23.50
N LYS A 307 10.14 -3.55 -24.79
CA LYS A 307 11.01 -4.44 -25.58
C LYS A 307 12.13 -3.67 -26.26
N ILE A 308 12.76 -2.75 -25.55
CA ILE A 308 13.69 -1.76 -26.10
C ILE A 308 14.97 -2.40 -26.65
N GLY A 309 15.58 -3.34 -25.92
CA GLY A 309 16.84 -3.99 -26.29
C GLY A 309 18.00 -3.03 -26.49
N ASP A 310 19.14 -3.55 -26.96
CA ASP A 310 20.36 -2.77 -27.16
C ASP A 310 20.22 -1.71 -28.27
N GLU A 311 19.53 -2.03 -29.36
CA GLU A 311 19.36 -1.10 -30.46
C GLU A 311 18.47 0.09 -30.08
N GLY A 312 17.38 -0.14 -29.31
CA GLY A 312 16.58 0.95 -28.77
C GLY A 312 17.35 1.79 -27.75
N ALA A 313 18.15 1.17 -26.90
CA ALA A 313 19.02 1.86 -25.96
C ALA A 313 20.03 2.77 -26.66
N LYS A 314 20.60 2.33 -27.78
CA LYS A 314 21.49 3.12 -28.65
C LYS A 314 20.77 4.35 -29.23
N HIS A 315 19.53 4.21 -29.65
CA HIS A 315 18.73 5.35 -30.14
C HIS A 315 18.48 6.36 -29.02
N LEU A 316 18.11 5.91 -27.83
CA LEU A 316 17.92 6.78 -26.65
C LEU A 316 19.21 7.50 -26.26
N ALA A 317 20.34 6.79 -26.27
CA ALA A 317 21.63 7.36 -25.96
C ALA A 317 21.94 8.56 -26.87
N LYS A 318 21.82 8.38 -28.19
CA LYS A 318 22.03 9.46 -29.14
C LYS A 318 21.14 10.69 -28.86
N ALA A 319 19.90 10.46 -28.46
CA ALA A 319 18.99 11.54 -28.10
C ALA A 319 19.42 12.26 -26.81
N LEU A 320 19.88 11.51 -25.82
CA LEU A 320 20.35 12.06 -24.54
C LEU A 320 21.54 12.99 -24.72
N GLU A 321 22.45 12.74 -25.68
CA GLU A 321 23.57 13.63 -25.99
C GLU A 321 23.14 15.07 -26.32
N GLN A 322 21.92 15.23 -26.83
CA GLN A 322 21.37 16.53 -27.25
C GLN A 322 20.24 17.03 -26.34
N ASN A 323 19.69 16.14 -25.50
CA ASN A 323 18.60 16.48 -24.60
C ASN A 323 19.15 16.97 -23.26
N ASN A 324 18.77 18.20 -22.87
CA ASN A 324 19.13 18.81 -21.59
C ASN A 324 17.91 19.06 -20.70
N ALA A 325 16.82 18.33 -20.90
CA ALA A 325 15.60 18.47 -20.14
C ALA A 325 15.33 17.27 -19.23
N LEU A 326 15.66 16.06 -19.69
CA LEU A 326 15.30 14.84 -18.98
C LEU A 326 16.05 14.72 -17.67
N MET A 327 15.32 14.52 -16.58
CA MET A 327 15.81 14.35 -15.21
C MET A 327 15.64 12.93 -14.67
N SER A 328 14.62 12.21 -15.13
CA SER A 328 14.31 10.85 -14.72
C SER A 328 14.00 9.96 -15.93
N LEU A 329 14.73 8.86 -16.05
CA LEU A 329 14.53 7.87 -17.10
C LEU A 329 14.42 6.47 -16.48
N ASN A 330 13.26 5.82 -16.69
CA ASN A 330 13.05 4.44 -16.29
C ASN A 330 13.10 3.52 -17.52
N LEU A 331 14.07 2.60 -17.50
CA LEU A 331 14.30 1.56 -18.53
C LEU A 331 14.28 0.15 -17.92
N ARG A 332 13.69 -0.03 -16.72
CA ARG A 332 13.58 -1.33 -16.06
C ARG A 332 12.93 -2.36 -16.99
N SER A 333 13.39 -3.62 -16.94
CA SER A 333 12.78 -4.74 -17.66
C SER A 333 12.65 -4.51 -19.19
N ASN A 334 13.76 -4.21 -19.84
CA ASN A 334 13.79 -3.88 -21.28
C ASN A 334 14.73 -4.74 -22.14
N GLN A 335 15.31 -5.82 -21.60
CA GLN A 335 16.24 -6.69 -22.32
C GLN A 335 17.50 -5.96 -22.85
N ILE A 336 17.93 -4.92 -22.12
CA ILE A 336 19.12 -4.14 -22.44
C ILE A 336 20.33 -4.93 -21.96
N GLY A 337 21.25 -5.24 -22.86
CA GLY A 337 22.52 -5.92 -22.57
C GLY A 337 23.69 -4.94 -22.45
N ASP A 338 24.91 -5.49 -22.53
CA ASP A 338 26.14 -4.70 -22.38
C ASP A 338 26.31 -3.63 -23.46
N GLN A 339 25.91 -3.93 -24.70
CA GLN A 339 26.04 -2.97 -25.79
C GLN A 339 25.06 -1.79 -25.65
N GLY A 340 23.81 -2.06 -25.23
CA GLY A 340 22.87 -1.00 -24.94
C GLY A 340 23.30 -0.14 -23.75
N ALA A 341 23.82 -0.77 -22.70
CA ALA A 341 24.37 -0.11 -21.53
C ALA A 341 25.58 0.78 -21.89
N LYS A 342 26.46 0.33 -22.80
CA LYS A 342 27.58 1.11 -23.32
C LYS A 342 27.12 2.40 -23.97
N HIS A 343 26.16 2.31 -24.88
CA HIS A 343 25.65 3.52 -25.56
C HIS A 343 25.00 4.51 -24.58
N LEU A 344 24.20 4.02 -23.63
CA LEU A 344 23.62 4.88 -22.60
C LEU A 344 24.69 5.54 -21.74
N ALA A 345 25.77 4.85 -21.43
CA ALA A 345 26.89 5.36 -20.68
C ALA A 345 27.61 6.51 -21.41
N GLU A 346 27.92 6.33 -22.70
CA GLU A 346 28.53 7.36 -23.54
C GLU A 346 27.72 8.66 -23.53
N ALA A 347 26.39 8.56 -23.58
CA ALA A 347 25.52 9.72 -23.48
C ALA A 347 25.52 10.34 -22.07
N LEU A 348 25.53 9.50 -21.01
CA LEU A 348 25.54 9.97 -19.62
C LEU A 348 26.76 10.80 -19.26
N GLU A 349 27.94 10.53 -19.85
CA GLU A 349 29.17 11.28 -19.60
C GLU A 349 28.98 12.79 -19.83
N GLN A 350 28.17 13.15 -20.79
CA GLN A 350 27.93 14.55 -21.18
C GLN A 350 26.58 15.09 -20.69
N HIS A 351 25.71 14.23 -20.16
CA HIS A 351 24.36 14.63 -19.77
C HIS A 351 24.36 15.38 -18.43
N THR A 352 23.74 16.55 -18.39
CA THR A 352 23.85 17.50 -17.27
C THR A 352 22.58 17.70 -16.46
N THR A 353 21.52 16.93 -16.73
CA THR A 353 20.23 17.11 -16.03
C THR A 353 19.66 15.81 -15.47
N LEU A 354 20.07 14.63 -15.95
CA LEU A 354 19.56 13.37 -15.48
C LEU A 354 20.00 13.09 -14.04
N THR A 355 19.02 12.97 -13.13
CA THR A 355 19.23 12.71 -11.71
C THR A 355 18.88 11.27 -11.32
N THR A 356 18.00 10.63 -12.07
CA THR A 356 17.52 9.28 -11.79
C THR A 356 17.54 8.41 -13.03
N LEU A 357 18.26 7.29 -12.97
CA LEU A 357 18.31 6.28 -14.02
C LEU A 357 17.99 4.90 -13.44
N ASN A 358 16.97 4.26 -13.98
CA ASN A 358 16.61 2.89 -13.63
C ASN A 358 16.89 1.94 -14.80
N LEU A 359 17.87 1.06 -14.62
CA LEU A 359 18.27 -0.02 -15.53
C LEU A 359 18.03 -1.40 -14.90
N GLY A 360 17.22 -1.50 -13.87
CA GLY A 360 16.92 -2.76 -13.18
C GLY A 360 16.26 -3.80 -14.07
N SER A 361 16.44 -5.07 -13.73
CA SER A 361 15.83 -6.20 -14.45
C SER A 361 16.15 -6.19 -15.96
N ASN A 362 17.39 -5.97 -16.30
CA ASN A 362 17.92 -6.04 -17.66
C ASN A 362 18.96 -7.17 -17.80
N GLU A 363 19.73 -7.16 -18.88
CA GLU A 363 20.74 -8.19 -19.17
C GLU A 363 22.17 -7.67 -19.08
N ILE A 364 22.38 -6.63 -18.26
CA ILE A 364 23.65 -5.94 -18.12
C ILE A 364 24.64 -6.83 -17.35
N GLY A 365 25.75 -7.16 -17.98
CA GLY A 365 26.86 -7.88 -17.37
C GLY A 365 27.97 -6.93 -16.88
N ASP A 366 29.17 -7.49 -16.70
CA ASP A 366 30.33 -6.75 -16.21
C ASP A 366 30.80 -5.67 -17.18
N GLU A 367 30.78 -5.97 -18.47
CA GLU A 367 31.21 -5.03 -19.52
C GLU A 367 30.24 -3.84 -19.58
N GLY A 368 28.93 -4.10 -19.58
CA GLY A 368 27.92 -3.04 -19.54
C GLY A 368 27.99 -2.21 -18.27
N ALA A 369 28.17 -2.85 -17.12
CA ALA A 369 28.36 -2.16 -15.85
C ALA A 369 29.62 -1.27 -15.89
N GLN A 370 30.73 -1.75 -16.44
CA GLN A 370 31.97 -0.96 -16.61
C GLN A 370 31.69 0.35 -17.36
N TYR A 371 30.93 0.30 -18.45
CA TYR A 371 30.61 1.52 -19.20
C TYR A 371 29.75 2.47 -18.39
N VAL A 372 28.64 1.98 -17.80
CA VAL A 372 27.70 2.80 -17.03
C VAL A 372 28.43 3.51 -15.87
N VAL A 373 29.27 2.80 -15.13
CA VAL A 373 29.93 3.40 -13.97
C VAL A 373 31.12 4.28 -14.33
N ARG A 374 31.76 4.02 -15.45
CA ARG A 374 32.76 4.95 -15.98
C ARG A 374 32.16 6.31 -16.35
N ALA A 375 30.96 6.30 -16.90
CA ALA A 375 30.23 7.55 -17.16
C ALA A 375 29.99 8.35 -15.89
N LEU A 376 29.75 7.70 -14.75
CA LEU A 376 29.58 8.37 -13.46
C LEU A 376 30.84 9.14 -12.99
N GLU A 377 32.04 8.78 -13.46
CA GLU A 377 33.27 9.51 -13.12
C GLU A 377 33.24 10.94 -13.66
N GLN A 378 32.54 11.16 -14.74
CA GLN A 378 32.37 12.48 -15.37
C GLN A 378 30.98 13.11 -15.06
N ASN A 379 29.97 12.30 -14.83
CA ASN A 379 28.62 12.79 -14.59
C ASN A 379 28.45 13.28 -13.14
N ASN A 380 28.05 14.54 -13.01
CA ASN A 380 27.86 15.24 -11.74
C ASN A 380 26.40 15.54 -11.41
N THR A 381 25.45 14.83 -12.01
CA THR A 381 24.03 15.09 -11.82
C THR A 381 23.23 13.88 -11.34
N LEU A 382 23.66 12.68 -11.67
CA LEU A 382 22.96 11.47 -11.28
C LEU A 382 23.07 11.23 -9.77
N THR A 383 21.91 11.19 -9.11
CA THR A 383 21.78 10.94 -7.66
C THR A 383 21.29 9.55 -7.34
N THR A 384 20.53 8.94 -8.26
CA THR A 384 19.93 7.62 -8.08
C THR A 384 20.20 6.73 -9.29
N LEU A 385 20.85 5.61 -9.05
CA LEU A 385 21.10 4.57 -10.06
C LEU A 385 20.57 3.22 -9.56
N ASN A 386 19.69 2.63 -10.35
CA ASN A 386 19.19 1.27 -10.11
C ASN A 386 19.72 0.31 -11.19
N LEU A 387 20.48 -0.68 -10.75
CA LEU A 387 21.04 -1.80 -11.53
C LEU A 387 20.60 -3.16 -10.97
N GLU A 388 19.51 -3.20 -10.21
CA GLU A 388 19.01 -4.44 -9.59
C GLU A 388 18.71 -5.50 -10.66
N SER A 389 18.81 -6.77 -10.29
CA SER A 389 18.41 -7.90 -11.16
C SER A 389 19.08 -7.85 -12.54
N ASN A 390 20.39 -7.70 -12.53
CA ASN A 390 21.25 -7.79 -13.70
C ASN A 390 22.28 -8.95 -13.55
N LYS A 391 23.32 -8.96 -14.39
CA LYS A 391 24.32 -10.03 -14.42
C LYS A 391 25.71 -9.54 -13.94
N ILE A 392 25.73 -8.53 -13.05
CA ILE A 392 26.94 -7.88 -12.58
C ILE A 392 27.66 -8.79 -11.57
N SER A 393 28.92 -9.20 -11.90
CA SER A 393 29.75 -10.05 -11.06
C SER A 393 30.71 -9.25 -10.18
N GLU A 394 31.68 -9.93 -9.56
CA GLU A 394 32.75 -9.32 -8.81
C GLU A 394 33.57 -8.32 -9.64
N GLN A 395 33.75 -8.63 -10.93
CA GLN A 395 34.50 -7.74 -11.84
C GLN A 395 33.68 -6.48 -12.14
N GLY A 396 32.40 -6.59 -12.40
CA GLY A 396 31.51 -5.43 -12.56
C GLY A 396 31.45 -4.58 -11.29
N ALA A 397 31.42 -5.22 -10.12
CA ALA A 397 31.48 -4.52 -8.82
C ALA A 397 32.81 -3.75 -8.61
N GLN A 398 33.93 -4.26 -9.12
CA GLN A 398 35.20 -3.55 -9.12
C GLN A 398 35.11 -2.24 -9.92
N TYR A 399 34.43 -2.27 -11.06
CA TYR A 399 34.21 -1.05 -11.85
C TYR A 399 33.30 -0.06 -11.12
N VAL A 400 32.21 -0.57 -10.53
CA VAL A 400 31.30 0.25 -9.69
C VAL A 400 32.08 0.96 -8.58
N ALA A 401 32.93 0.25 -7.87
CA ALA A 401 33.77 0.81 -6.81
C ALA A 401 34.66 1.93 -7.32
N ARG A 402 35.35 1.71 -8.42
CA ARG A 402 36.23 2.73 -9.02
C ARG A 402 35.47 4.02 -9.36
N ALA A 403 34.27 3.89 -9.93
CA ALA A 403 33.45 5.06 -10.25
C ALA A 403 32.99 5.81 -9.00
N LEU A 404 32.58 5.09 -7.95
CA LEU A 404 32.17 5.69 -6.67
C LEU A 404 33.30 6.43 -5.95
N GLU A 405 34.55 6.12 -6.26
CA GLU A 405 35.74 6.83 -5.73
C GLU A 405 35.82 8.27 -6.24
N GLN A 406 35.34 8.49 -7.46
CA GLN A 406 35.41 9.80 -8.12
C GLN A 406 34.07 10.52 -8.10
N ASN A 407 32.97 9.76 -8.12
CA ASN A 407 31.62 10.34 -8.12
C ASN A 407 31.21 10.83 -6.73
N ASN A 408 30.81 12.09 -6.67
CA ASN A 408 30.38 12.77 -5.45
C ASN A 408 28.93 13.27 -5.49
N THR A 409 28.10 12.68 -6.34
CA THR A 409 26.69 13.06 -6.49
C THR A 409 25.72 11.92 -6.21
N LEU A 410 26.12 10.68 -6.44
CA LEU A 410 25.25 9.53 -6.24
C LEU A 410 24.94 9.32 -4.76
N THR A 411 23.65 9.36 -4.42
CA THR A 411 23.14 9.16 -3.05
C THR A 411 22.48 7.79 -2.86
N THR A 412 21.95 7.22 -3.93
CA THR A 412 21.25 5.92 -3.90
C THR A 412 21.76 5.00 -5.00
N LEU A 413 22.24 3.83 -4.60
CA LEU A 413 22.69 2.78 -5.50
C LEU A 413 22.00 1.46 -5.16
N ASN A 414 21.27 0.91 -6.11
CA ASN A 414 20.67 -0.40 -5.98
C ASN A 414 21.37 -1.41 -6.91
N LEU A 415 22.00 -2.41 -6.30
CA LEU A 415 22.69 -3.53 -6.94
C LEU A 415 22.09 -4.89 -6.52
N GLN A 416 20.88 -4.90 -5.96
CA GLN A 416 20.21 -6.12 -5.51
C GLN A 416 20.13 -7.16 -6.62
N ASN A 417 20.17 -8.45 -6.24
CA ASN A 417 20.01 -9.56 -7.16
C ASN A 417 20.98 -9.53 -8.35
N ASN A 418 22.25 -9.46 -8.03
CA ASN A 418 23.38 -9.58 -8.96
C ASN A 418 24.33 -10.72 -8.53
N LEU A 419 25.55 -10.76 -9.02
CA LEU A 419 26.52 -11.84 -8.78
C LEU A 419 27.82 -11.33 -8.13
N ILE A 420 27.71 -10.30 -7.28
CA ILE A 420 28.86 -9.51 -6.77
C ILE A 420 29.86 -10.34 -5.96
N GLY A 421 29.40 -11.24 -5.08
CA GLY A 421 30.29 -12.07 -4.24
C GLY A 421 31.17 -11.28 -3.26
N ASP A 422 32.12 -11.98 -2.65
CA ASP A 422 33.01 -11.39 -1.63
C ASP A 422 34.00 -10.40 -2.21
N GLN A 423 34.61 -10.74 -3.35
CA GLN A 423 35.57 -9.85 -3.99
C GLN A 423 34.92 -8.55 -4.46
N GLY A 424 33.74 -8.62 -5.06
CA GLY A 424 33.00 -7.42 -5.44
C GLY A 424 32.63 -6.57 -4.23
N ALA A 425 32.16 -7.20 -3.13
CA ALA A 425 31.89 -6.51 -1.88
C ALA A 425 33.13 -5.84 -1.29
N GLN A 426 34.32 -6.47 -1.39
CA GLN A 426 35.59 -5.88 -0.98
C GLN A 426 35.92 -4.61 -1.78
N HIS A 427 35.74 -4.64 -3.10
CA HIS A 427 35.95 -3.47 -3.94
C HIS A 427 35.01 -2.31 -3.55
N ILE A 428 33.71 -2.58 -3.38
CA ILE A 428 32.73 -1.57 -2.96
C ILE A 428 33.08 -1.03 -1.57
N ALA A 429 33.43 -1.88 -0.63
CA ALA A 429 33.82 -1.50 0.72
C ALA A 429 34.98 -0.50 0.75
N LYS A 430 36.06 -0.77 -0.02
CA LYS A 430 37.20 0.09 -0.07
C LYS A 430 36.86 1.54 -0.41
N VAL A 431 35.93 1.72 -1.29
CA VAL A 431 35.49 3.05 -1.71
C VAL A 431 34.53 3.69 -0.71
N LEU A 432 33.63 2.89 -0.09
CA LEU A 432 32.73 3.40 0.92
C LEU A 432 33.45 4.06 2.10
N GLU A 433 34.66 3.64 2.45
CA GLU A 433 35.47 4.27 3.51
C GLU A 433 35.63 5.78 3.30
N GLN A 434 35.72 6.22 2.06
CA GLN A 434 35.97 7.62 1.69
C GLN A 434 34.76 8.32 1.06
N ASN A 435 33.82 7.56 0.54
CA ASN A 435 32.61 8.13 -0.10
C ASN A 435 31.74 8.85 0.93
N LYS A 436 31.36 10.09 0.61
CA LYS A 436 30.60 11.00 1.50
C LYS A 436 29.27 11.42 0.92
N THR A 437 28.76 10.70 -0.06
CA THR A 437 27.52 11.06 -0.75
C THR A 437 26.48 9.95 -0.71
N LEU A 438 26.92 8.69 -0.76
CA LEU A 438 26.00 7.56 -0.77
C LEU A 438 25.31 7.38 0.59
N THR A 439 24.00 7.54 0.61
CA THR A 439 23.15 7.37 1.80
C THR A 439 22.42 6.05 1.82
N THR A 440 22.14 5.48 0.66
CA THR A 440 21.42 4.21 0.52
C THR A 440 22.15 3.26 -0.42
N LEU A 441 22.49 2.08 0.07
CA LEU A 441 23.12 1.02 -0.71
C LEU A 441 22.34 -0.28 -0.55
N ASN A 442 21.90 -0.86 -1.65
CA ASN A 442 21.27 -2.16 -1.66
C ASN A 442 22.15 -3.20 -2.37
N LEU A 443 22.61 -4.18 -1.61
CA LEU A 443 23.42 -5.32 -2.03
C LEU A 443 22.71 -6.66 -1.75
N GLY A 444 21.41 -6.67 -1.55
CA GLY A 444 20.63 -7.89 -1.31
C GLY A 444 20.80 -8.92 -2.44
N SER A 445 20.73 -10.20 -2.13
CA SER A 445 20.83 -11.29 -3.13
C SER A 445 22.08 -11.22 -4.01
N ASN A 446 23.26 -11.10 -3.41
CA ASN A 446 24.52 -10.95 -4.17
C ASN A 446 25.58 -12.04 -3.88
N LYS A 447 25.24 -13.10 -3.18
CA LYS A 447 26.17 -14.17 -2.78
C LYS A 447 27.35 -13.71 -1.92
N ILE A 448 27.20 -12.56 -1.20
CA ILE A 448 28.22 -12.01 -0.32
C ILE A 448 28.35 -12.92 0.91
N GLY A 449 29.55 -13.39 1.19
CA GLY A 449 29.88 -14.21 2.34
C GLY A 449 30.51 -13.42 3.49
N GLY A 450 31.13 -14.15 4.45
CA GLY A 450 31.75 -13.56 5.63
C GLY A 450 32.92 -12.62 5.31
N GLU A 451 33.74 -12.98 4.32
CA GLU A 451 34.87 -12.11 3.93
C GLU A 451 34.41 -10.82 3.27
N GLY A 452 33.44 -10.88 2.35
CA GLY A 452 32.85 -9.65 1.78
C GLY A 452 32.19 -8.77 2.83
N ALA A 453 31.47 -9.39 3.75
CA ALA A 453 30.86 -8.71 4.88
C ALA A 453 31.87 -8.02 5.82
N LYS A 454 33.00 -8.65 6.07
CA LYS A 454 34.12 -8.08 6.85
C LYS A 454 34.65 -6.79 6.22
N HIS A 455 34.83 -6.79 4.90
CA HIS A 455 35.26 -5.60 4.20
C HIS A 455 34.23 -4.47 4.28
N LEU A 456 32.93 -4.77 4.04
CA LEU A 456 31.86 -3.79 4.16
C LEU A 456 31.75 -3.22 5.58
N ALA A 457 31.91 -4.07 6.58
CA ALA A 457 31.89 -3.64 7.98
C ALA A 457 33.03 -2.67 8.30
N LYS A 458 34.24 -3.00 7.88
CA LYS A 458 35.40 -2.11 8.07
C LYS A 458 35.19 -0.74 7.41
N ALA A 459 34.58 -0.71 6.25
CA ALA A 459 34.20 0.53 5.59
C ALA A 459 33.20 1.35 6.41
N LEU A 460 32.21 0.71 7.01
CA LEU A 460 31.20 1.37 7.84
C LEU A 460 31.78 2.01 9.13
N GLU A 461 32.91 1.51 9.66
CA GLU A 461 33.57 2.13 10.81
C GLU A 461 34.01 3.57 10.50
N GLN A 462 34.33 3.87 9.25
CA GLN A 462 34.80 5.19 8.83
C GLN A 462 33.74 5.98 8.04
N ASN A 463 32.79 5.29 7.43
CA ASN A 463 31.71 5.93 6.67
C ASN A 463 30.67 6.55 7.61
N ASN A 464 30.42 7.83 7.42
CA ASN A 464 29.48 8.61 8.21
C ASN A 464 28.35 9.24 7.37
N THR A 465 28.04 8.65 6.22
CA THR A 465 27.01 9.13 5.30
C THR A 465 25.93 8.08 5.02
N LEU A 466 26.30 6.80 5.00
CA LEU A 466 25.35 5.74 4.72
C LEU A 466 24.34 5.61 5.87
N THR A 467 23.06 5.77 5.54
CA THR A 467 21.95 5.65 6.50
C THR A 467 21.17 4.35 6.35
N ARG A 468 21.18 3.76 5.16
CA ARG A 468 20.47 2.51 4.86
C ARG A 468 21.36 1.53 4.11
N LEU A 469 21.50 0.34 4.66
CA LEU A 469 22.22 -0.78 4.05
C LEU A 469 21.33 -2.01 4.01
N TYR A 470 21.12 -2.54 2.81
CA TYR A 470 20.36 -3.77 2.59
C TYR A 470 21.31 -4.86 2.10
N LEU A 471 21.37 -5.96 2.87
CA LEU A 471 22.22 -7.14 2.62
C LEU A 471 21.43 -8.44 2.67
N SER A 472 20.10 -8.40 2.63
CA SER A 472 19.27 -9.59 2.70
C SER A 472 19.59 -10.60 1.59
N TRP A 473 19.32 -11.90 1.85
CA TRP A 473 19.56 -12.97 0.90
C TRP A 473 21.03 -13.12 0.46
N ASN A 474 21.95 -12.99 1.41
CA ASN A 474 23.39 -13.22 1.21
C ASN A 474 23.88 -14.42 2.05
N LYS A 475 25.17 -14.56 2.25
CA LYS A 475 25.80 -15.65 3.01
C LYS A 475 26.76 -15.08 4.07
N VAL A 476 26.37 -13.98 4.71
CA VAL A 476 27.25 -13.22 5.63
C VAL A 476 27.75 -14.09 6.79
N GLY A 477 26.89 -14.93 7.37
CA GLY A 477 27.24 -15.84 8.45
C GLY A 477 27.67 -15.14 9.74
N PRO A 478 27.99 -15.92 10.81
CA PRO A 478 28.38 -15.36 12.09
C PRO A 478 29.72 -14.62 12.03
N GLU A 479 30.67 -15.10 11.22
CA GLU A 479 31.96 -14.43 11.06
C GLU A 479 31.84 -13.04 10.45
N GLY A 480 31.06 -12.89 9.37
CA GLY A 480 30.80 -11.59 8.77
C GLY A 480 30.08 -10.64 9.72
N ILE A 481 29.13 -11.15 10.48
CA ILE A 481 28.39 -10.37 11.49
C ILE A 481 29.30 -9.92 12.65
N HIS A 482 30.28 -10.69 13.03
CA HIS A 482 31.27 -10.24 14.03
C HIS A 482 31.92 -8.91 13.63
N TYR A 483 32.26 -8.74 12.38
CA TYR A 483 32.82 -7.47 11.88
C TYR A 483 31.77 -6.37 11.79
N PHE A 484 30.55 -6.67 11.33
CA PHE A 484 29.47 -5.68 11.33
C PHE A 484 29.17 -5.16 12.74
N ALA A 485 29.20 -6.04 13.73
CA ALA A 485 29.00 -5.66 15.11
C ALA A 485 30.03 -4.61 15.55
N LYS A 486 31.32 -4.86 15.33
CA LYS A 486 32.37 -3.89 15.64
C LYS A 486 32.16 -2.54 14.93
N ALA A 487 31.76 -2.58 13.68
CA ALA A 487 31.48 -1.36 12.92
C ALA A 487 30.29 -0.59 13.50
N LEU A 488 29.23 -1.27 13.87
CA LEU A 488 28.04 -0.64 14.45
C LEU A 488 28.30 0.02 15.82
N GLU A 489 29.24 -0.49 16.63
CA GLU A 489 29.66 0.15 17.90
C GLU A 489 30.12 1.60 17.66
N GLN A 490 30.77 1.85 16.53
CA GLN A 490 31.34 3.13 16.18
C GLN A 490 30.48 3.96 15.25
N ASN A 491 29.73 3.31 14.33
CA ASN A 491 28.91 4.00 13.34
C ASN A 491 27.67 4.62 13.98
N LYS A 492 27.47 5.92 13.75
CA LYS A 492 26.36 6.72 14.31
C LYS A 492 25.41 7.25 13.24
N THR A 493 25.49 6.75 12.01
CA THR A 493 24.69 7.23 10.88
C THR A 493 23.74 6.20 10.30
N LEU A 494 24.07 4.91 10.40
CA LEU A 494 23.24 3.85 9.87
C LEU A 494 21.95 3.70 10.72
N THR A 495 20.81 4.00 10.12
CA THR A 495 19.49 3.92 10.75
C THR A 495 18.73 2.65 10.37
N THR A 496 19.02 2.08 9.22
CA THR A 496 18.35 0.87 8.72
C THR A 496 19.39 -0.14 8.26
N LEU A 497 19.30 -1.35 8.83
CA LEU A 497 20.12 -2.49 8.43
C LEU A 497 19.25 -3.71 8.17
N ASP A 498 19.28 -4.20 6.92
CA ASP A 498 18.59 -5.42 6.53
C ASP A 498 19.61 -6.56 6.33
N LEU A 499 19.55 -7.54 7.20
CA LEU A 499 20.37 -8.75 7.21
C LEU A 499 19.52 -10.03 7.05
N GLY A 500 18.30 -9.93 6.55
CA GLY A 500 17.42 -11.08 6.38
C GLY A 500 18.06 -12.19 5.52
N SER A 501 17.85 -13.45 5.86
CA SER A 501 18.34 -14.61 5.09
C SER A 501 19.88 -14.62 4.90
N ASN A 502 20.63 -14.57 6.00
CA ASN A 502 22.11 -14.51 5.97
C ASN A 502 22.82 -15.62 6.77
N LYS A 503 22.10 -16.57 7.36
CA LYS A 503 22.66 -17.66 8.16
C LYS A 503 23.50 -17.18 9.35
N ILE A 504 22.99 -16.18 10.06
CA ILE A 504 23.70 -15.48 11.16
C ILE A 504 23.91 -16.38 12.38
N GLY A 505 22.89 -17.18 12.75
CA GLY A 505 22.93 -18.04 13.92
C GLY A 505 23.04 -17.30 15.27
N ASP A 506 23.17 -18.05 16.34
CA ASP A 506 23.27 -17.53 17.70
C ASP A 506 24.55 -16.73 17.94
N GLU A 507 25.66 -17.22 17.41
CA GLU A 507 26.95 -16.54 17.58
C GLU A 507 26.95 -15.18 16.91
N GLY A 508 26.39 -15.07 15.69
CA GLY A 508 26.25 -13.78 15.03
C GLY A 508 25.28 -12.85 15.76
N ALA A 509 24.18 -13.38 16.25
CA ALA A 509 23.23 -12.62 17.07
C ALA A 509 23.85 -12.05 18.34
N LYS A 510 24.73 -12.83 19.01
CA LYS A 510 25.52 -12.39 20.16
C LYS A 510 26.46 -11.23 19.82
N HIS A 511 27.11 -11.26 18.66
CA HIS A 511 27.94 -10.15 18.22
C HIS A 511 27.12 -8.88 17.96
N LEU A 512 25.96 -9.02 17.28
CA LEU A 512 25.06 -7.87 17.03
C LEU A 512 24.55 -7.28 18.35
N ALA A 513 24.17 -8.11 19.29
CA ALA A 513 23.70 -7.68 20.60
C ALA A 513 24.72 -6.76 21.29
N LYS A 514 25.96 -7.20 21.38
CA LYS A 514 27.05 -6.39 21.96
C LYS A 514 27.19 -5.03 21.27
N ALA A 515 27.04 -4.99 19.97
CA ALA A 515 27.10 -3.74 19.22
C ALA A 515 25.90 -2.83 19.52
N LEU A 516 24.72 -3.39 19.62
CA LEU A 516 23.50 -2.64 19.92
C LEU A 516 23.55 -1.94 21.29
N GLU A 517 24.26 -2.51 22.29
CA GLU A 517 24.45 -1.85 23.60
C GLU A 517 25.13 -0.47 23.48
N GLN A 518 25.91 -0.26 22.44
CA GLN A 518 26.66 0.98 22.22
C GLN A 518 26.15 1.81 21.04
N ASN A 519 25.32 1.22 20.18
CA ASN A 519 24.74 1.89 19.01
C ASN A 519 23.44 2.57 19.38
N ASN A 520 23.34 3.87 19.10
CA ASN A 520 22.12 4.70 19.30
C ASN A 520 21.67 5.37 18.00
N ALA A 521 22.03 4.80 16.85
CA ALA A 521 21.59 5.31 15.55
C ALA A 521 20.54 4.40 14.89
N LEU A 522 20.67 3.09 15.10
CA LEU A 522 19.84 2.12 14.40
C LEU A 522 18.39 2.20 14.89
N MET A 523 17.46 2.36 13.94
CA MET A 523 16.02 2.45 14.16
C MET A 523 15.29 1.20 13.65
N SER A 524 15.81 0.54 12.62
CA SER A 524 15.22 -0.65 12.02
C SER A 524 16.28 -1.72 11.78
N LEU A 525 16.04 -2.92 12.31
CA LEU A 525 16.89 -4.09 12.13
C LEU A 525 16.06 -5.28 11.64
N ASN A 526 16.40 -5.79 10.46
CA ASN A 526 15.79 -7.02 9.95
C ASN A 526 16.77 -8.19 10.05
N LEU A 527 16.39 -9.19 10.83
CA LEU A 527 17.11 -10.46 11.06
C LEU A 527 16.27 -11.67 10.66
N ARG A 528 15.24 -11.50 9.82
CA ARG A 528 14.39 -12.59 9.36
C ARG A 528 15.21 -13.73 8.72
N SER A 529 14.83 -14.98 8.95
CA SER A 529 15.40 -16.17 8.29
C SER A 529 16.91 -16.33 8.51
N ASN A 530 17.35 -16.26 9.77
CA ASN A 530 18.79 -16.30 10.11
C ASN A 530 19.23 -17.45 10.99
N GLN A 531 18.37 -18.45 11.27
CA GLN A 531 18.73 -19.60 12.13
C GLN A 531 19.12 -19.18 13.55
N ILE A 532 18.57 -18.06 14.05
CA ILE A 532 18.78 -17.57 15.41
C ILE A 532 17.92 -18.41 16.35
N GLY A 533 18.56 -19.04 17.33
CA GLY A 533 17.92 -19.82 18.38
C GLY A 533 17.74 -19.03 19.67
N ASP A 534 17.49 -19.76 20.76
CA ASP A 534 17.24 -19.16 22.09
C ASP A 534 18.44 -18.39 22.65
N GLN A 535 19.65 -18.87 22.40
CA GLN A 535 20.83 -18.21 22.90
C GLN A 535 21.09 -16.87 22.15
N GLY A 536 20.89 -16.86 20.83
CA GLY A 536 20.99 -15.64 20.05
C GLY A 536 19.92 -14.61 20.43
N ALA A 537 18.69 -15.09 20.63
CA ALA A 537 17.58 -14.27 21.10
C ALA A 537 17.84 -13.67 22.49
N LYS A 538 18.44 -14.45 23.40
CA LYS A 538 18.85 -13.97 24.74
C LYS A 538 19.80 -12.77 24.63
N HIS A 539 20.87 -12.91 23.85
CA HIS A 539 21.83 -11.82 23.69
C HIS A 539 21.19 -10.57 23.09
N LEU A 540 20.36 -10.72 22.05
CA LEU A 540 19.65 -9.58 21.45
C LEU A 540 18.71 -8.91 22.46
N ALA A 541 18.09 -9.67 23.33
CA ALA A 541 17.22 -9.17 24.38
C ALA A 541 17.98 -8.32 25.41
N GLU A 542 19.11 -8.82 25.91
CA GLU A 542 19.98 -8.08 26.83
C GLU A 542 20.37 -6.69 26.27
N ALA A 543 20.68 -6.62 24.98
CA ALA A 543 20.96 -5.35 24.31
C ALA A 543 19.72 -4.45 24.17
N LEU A 544 18.56 -5.03 23.85
CA LEU A 544 17.29 -4.28 23.68
C LEU A 544 16.85 -3.58 24.97
N GLU A 545 17.12 -4.14 26.17
CA GLU A 545 16.76 -3.52 27.45
C GLU A 545 17.30 -2.08 27.57
N GLN A 546 18.45 -1.81 27.01
CA GLN A 546 19.12 -0.51 27.09
C GLN A 546 19.04 0.31 25.80
N HIS A 547 18.55 -0.28 24.69
CA HIS A 547 18.54 0.39 23.39
C HIS A 547 17.40 1.41 23.28
N THR A 548 17.73 2.65 22.88
CA THR A 548 16.81 3.79 22.94
C THR A 548 16.34 4.35 21.60
N THR A 549 16.70 3.71 20.49
CA THR A 549 16.34 4.22 19.14
C THR A 549 15.68 3.18 18.25
N LEU A 550 15.84 1.89 18.53
CA LEU A 550 15.25 0.83 17.72
C LEU A 550 13.73 0.83 17.85
N THR A 551 13.02 1.06 16.76
CA THR A 551 11.57 1.07 16.69
C THR A 551 11.00 -0.19 16.02
N THR A 552 11.78 -0.83 15.16
CA THR A 552 11.36 -2.01 14.41
C THR A 552 12.42 -3.11 14.48
N LEU A 553 12.00 -4.29 14.98
CA LEU A 553 12.83 -5.49 15.00
C LEU A 553 12.09 -6.66 14.36
N ASN A 554 12.71 -7.25 13.33
CA ASN A 554 12.20 -8.43 12.67
C ASN A 554 13.08 -9.64 12.96
N LEU A 555 12.55 -10.58 13.73
CA LEU A 555 13.14 -11.88 14.08
C LEU A 555 12.33 -13.05 13.49
N GLY A 556 11.51 -12.80 12.49
CA GLY A 556 10.68 -13.84 11.87
C GLY A 556 11.48 -14.94 11.18
N SER A 557 10.90 -16.12 11.05
CA SER A 557 11.51 -17.28 10.39
C SER A 557 12.89 -17.65 10.96
N ASN A 558 12.99 -17.69 12.28
CA ASN A 558 14.18 -18.13 13.01
C ASN A 558 13.90 -19.40 13.82
N GLU A 559 14.77 -19.77 14.74
CA GLU A 559 14.66 -20.98 15.56
C GLU A 559 14.40 -20.67 17.04
N ILE A 560 13.78 -19.52 17.31
CA ILE A 560 13.51 -19.04 18.66
C ILE A 560 12.41 -19.88 19.31
N GLY A 561 12.75 -20.51 20.42
CA GLY A 561 11.83 -21.28 21.25
C GLY A 561 11.29 -20.47 22.42
N ASP A 562 10.81 -21.16 23.44
CA ASP A 562 10.22 -20.54 24.63
C ASP A 562 11.23 -19.76 25.46
N GLU A 563 12.42 -20.32 25.62
CA GLU A 563 13.50 -19.67 26.37
C GLU A 563 13.94 -18.38 25.69
N GLY A 564 14.15 -18.42 24.36
CA GLY A 564 14.49 -17.22 23.57
C GLY A 564 13.39 -16.17 23.61
N ALA A 565 12.14 -16.59 23.46
CA ALA A 565 11.00 -15.70 23.58
C ALA A 565 10.93 -15.04 24.97
N GLN A 566 11.18 -15.80 26.04
CA GLN A 566 11.23 -15.27 27.42
C GLN A 566 12.20 -14.10 27.54
N TYR A 567 13.40 -14.25 27.00
CA TYR A 567 14.39 -13.17 27.03
C TYR A 567 13.94 -11.95 26.23
N VAL A 568 13.51 -12.14 24.96
CA VAL A 568 13.10 -11.03 24.09
C VAL A 568 11.97 -10.21 24.70
N VAL A 569 10.96 -10.89 25.26
CA VAL A 569 9.81 -10.19 25.81
C VAL A 569 10.09 -9.58 27.19
N ARG A 570 10.99 -10.15 27.97
CA ARG A 570 11.46 -9.52 29.22
C ARG A 570 12.16 -8.20 28.92
N ALA A 571 12.95 -8.12 27.87
CA ALA A 571 13.57 -6.87 27.44
C ALA A 571 12.54 -5.78 27.13
N LEU A 572 11.37 -6.15 26.58
CA LEU A 572 10.28 -5.20 26.33
C LEU A 572 9.70 -4.55 27.59
N GLU A 573 9.86 -5.17 28.77
CA GLU A 573 9.41 -4.58 30.05
C GLU A 573 10.19 -3.28 30.36
N GLN A 574 11.40 -3.16 29.87
CA GLN A 574 12.28 -2.00 30.07
C GLN A 574 12.37 -1.11 28.80
N ASN A 575 12.22 -1.70 27.62
CA ASN A 575 12.35 -0.98 26.36
C ASN A 575 11.11 -0.15 26.05
N ASN A 576 11.32 1.15 25.84
CA ASN A 576 10.26 2.14 25.59
C ASN A 576 10.31 2.72 24.18
N THR A 577 10.94 2.05 23.21
CA THR A 577 11.11 2.57 21.86
C THR A 577 10.59 1.62 20.79
N LEU A 578 10.61 0.32 21.04
CA LEU A 578 10.16 -0.66 20.06
C LEU A 578 8.63 -0.61 19.90
N THR A 579 8.19 -0.32 18.68
CA THR A 579 6.78 -0.25 18.29
C THR A 579 6.32 -1.46 17.50
N THR A 580 7.24 -2.11 16.79
CA THR A 580 6.97 -3.26 15.93
C THR A 580 7.94 -4.40 16.22
N LEU A 581 7.40 -5.55 16.62
CA LEU A 581 8.15 -6.78 16.80
C LEU A 581 7.55 -7.90 15.95
N ASN A 582 8.39 -8.52 15.13
CA ASN A 582 8.01 -9.69 14.35
C ASN A 582 8.79 -10.92 14.87
N LEU A 583 8.04 -11.91 15.35
CA LEU A 583 8.50 -13.24 15.81
C LEU A 583 7.80 -14.37 15.02
N GLU A 584 7.29 -14.07 13.84
CA GLU A 584 6.57 -15.05 13.00
C GLU A 584 7.48 -16.25 12.66
N SER A 585 6.88 -17.43 12.44
CA SER A 585 7.62 -18.63 11.99
C SER A 585 8.81 -18.98 12.89
N ASN A 586 8.58 -19.03 14.18
CA ASN A 586 9.52 -19.49 15.20
C ASN A 586 8.97 -20.76 15.91
N LYS A 587 9.58 -21.14 17.03
CA LYS A 587 9.21 -22.37 17.80
C LYS A 587 8.58 -22.00 19.16
N ILE A 588 7.89 -20.87 19.24
CA ILE A 588 7.29 -20.36 20.49
C ILE A 588 6.05 -21.18 20.81
N SER A 589 6.05 -21.84 21.97
CA SER A 589 4.95 -22.66 22.45
C SER A 589 4.02 -21.89 23.41
N GLU A 590 3.15 -22.61 24.11
CA GLU A 590 2.28 -22.06 25.15
C GLU A 590 3.07 -21.39 26.26
N GLN A 591 4.23 -21.95 26.62
CA GLN A 591 5.09 -21.40 27.66
C GLN A 591 5.75 -20.09 27.21
N GLY A 592 6.24 -20.03 25.96
CA GLY A 592 6.74 -18.78 25.37
C GLY A 592 5.67 -17.71 25.29
N ALA A 593 4.45 -18.09 24.89
CA ALA A 593 3.30 -17.18 24.87
C ALA A 593 2.94 -16.65 26.28
N GLN A 594 3.14 -17.42 27.35
CA GLN A 594 2.98 -16.94 28.73
C GLN A 594 3.98 -15.83 29.06
N TYR A 595 5.22 -15.94 28.60
CA TYR A 595 6.22 -14.89 28.79
C TYR A 595 5.86 -13.64 27.96
N VAL A 596 5.43 -13.81 26.71
CA VAL A 596 4.93 -12.71 25.85
C VAL A 596 3.82 -11.94 26.56
N ALA A 597 2.86 -12.65 27.11
CA ALA A 597 1.75 -12.06 27.84
C ALA A 597 2.24 -11.19 29.00
N ARG A 598 3.13 -11.73 29.83
CA ARG A 598 3.67 -11.01 31.00
C ARG A 598 4.38 -9.71 30.58
N ALA A 599 5.14 -9.73 29.51
CA ALA A 599 5.82 -8.52 29.03
C ALA A 599 4.83 -7.47 28.49
N LEU A 600 3.81 -7.89 27.77
CA LEU A 600 2.76 -6.99 27.26
C LEU A 600 1.94 -6.32 28.40
N GLU A 601 1.95 -6.88 29.61
CA GLU A 601 1.30 -6.28 30.77
C GLU A 601 2.01 -4.98 31.23
N GLN A 602 3.31 -4.90 31.01
CA GLN A 602 4.14 -3.76 31.41
C GLN A 602 4.52 -2.86 30.25
N ASN A 603 4.67 -3.42 29.05
CA ASN A 603 5.05 -2.65 27.87
C ASN A 603 3.89 -1.80 27.34
N ASN A 604 4.17 -0.52 27.15
CA ASN A 604 3.21 0.49 26.70
C ASN A 604 3.66 1.21 25.41
N THR A 605 4.53 0.60 24.61
CA THR A 605 5.03 1.17 23.35
C THR A 605 4.75 0.28 22.15
N LEU A 606 4.69 -1.03 22.34
CA LEU A 606 4.47 -1.97 21.25
C LEU A 606 3.04 -1.84 20.67
N THR A 607 2.95 -1.51 19.41
CA THR A 607 1.67 -1.36 18.68
C THR A 607 1.38 -2.53 17.76
N THR A 608 2.41 -3.22 17.28
CA THR A 608 2.31 -4.33 16.34
C THR A 608 3.15 -5.51 16.81
N LEU A 609 2.49 -6.65 17.02
CA LEU A 609 3.13 -7.92 17.36
C LEU A 609 2.70 -9.01 16.39
N ASN A 610 3.68 -9.62 15.71
CA ASN A 610 3.45 -10.76 14.84
C ASN A 610 4.05 -12.04 15.48
N LEU A 611 3.18 -12.99 15.80
CA LEU A 611 3.48 -14.31 16.33
C LEU A 611 2.97 -15.43 15.40
N GLN A 612 2.67 -15.14 14.15
CA GLN A 612 2.17 -16.10 13.17
C GLN A 612 3.10 -17.31 13.06
N ASN A 613 2.51 -18.48 12.75
CA ASN A 613 3.25 -19.72 12.50
C ASN A 613 4.21 -20.08 13.66
N ASN A 614 3.66 -20.18 14.87
CA ASN A 614 4.32 -20.67 16.08
C ASN A 614 3.53 -21.87 16.67
N LEU A 615 3.78 -22.21 17.92
CA LEU A 615 3.19 -23.39 18.56
C LEU A 615 2.37 -23.01 19.82
N ILE A 616 1.73 -21.84 19.80
CA ILE A 616 1.13 -21.18 20.96
C ILE A 616 0.02 -22.02 21.62
N GLY A 617 -0.85 -22.66 20.84
CA GLY A 617 -1.96 -23.46 21.36
C GLY A 617 -2.96 -22.71 22.22
N ASP A 618 -3.85 -23.46 22.89
CA ASP A 618 -4.94 -22.88 23.70
C ASP A 618 -4.44 -22.20 24.97
N GLN A 619 -3.49 -22.82 25.66
CA GLN A 619 -2.96 -22.25 26.90
C GLN A 619 -2.20 -20.94 26.63
N GLY A 620 -1.39 -20.91 25.57
CA GLY A 620 -0.70 -19.69 25.19
C GLY A 620 -1.68 -18.58 24.78
N ALA A 621 -2.72 -18.92 24.04
CA ALA A 621 -3.78 -17.97 23.69
C ALA A 621 -4.52 -17.43 24.94
N GLN A 622 -4.74 -18.28 25.94
CA GLN A 622 -5.30 -17.88 27.26
C GLN A 622 -4.42 -16.85 27.96
N HIS A 623 -3.10 -17.06 28.00
CA HIS A 623 -2.16 -16.11 28.61
C HIS A 623 -2.18 -14.76 27.88
N ILE A 624 -2.13 -14.76 26.54
CA ILE A 624 -2.18 -13.54 25.73
C ILE A 624 -3.53 -12.83 25.93
N ALA A 625 -4.63 -13.56 25.94
CA ALA A 625 -5.96 -13.00 26.16
C ALA A 625 -6.07 -12.23 27.48
N LYS A 626 -5.55 -12.81 28.59
CA LYS A 626 -5.59 -12.17 29.90
C LYS A 626 -4.94 -10.79 29.92
N VAL A 627 -3.86 -10.62 29.18
CA VAL A 627 -3.13 -9.35 29.11
C VAL A 627 -3.81 -8.36 28.17
N LEU A 628 -4.39 -8.83 27.08
CA LEU A 628 -5.15 -7.96 26.17
C LEU A 628 -6.29 -7.22 26.86
N GLU A 629 -6.84 -7.75 27.96
CA GLU A 629 -7.86 -7.06 28.76
C GLU A 629 -7.35 -5.72 29.37
N GLN A 630 -6.04 -5.59 29.59
CA GLN A 630 -5.43 -4.44 30.24
C GLN A 630 -4.50 -3.64 29.32
N ASN A 631 -3.96 -4.26 28.27
CA ASN A 631 -3.04 -3.59 27.34
C ASN A 631 -3.76 -2.52 26.51
N LYS A 632 -3.17 -1.31 26.48
CA LYS A 632 -3.74 -0.11 25.84
C LYS A 632 -2.95 0.40 24.64
N THR A 633 -2.02 -0.39 24.12
CA THR A 633 -1.14 0.07 23.03
C THR A 633 -1.18 -0.83 21.81
N LEU A 634 -1.38 -2.12 22.00
CA LEU A 634 -1.37 -3.06 20.89
C LEU A 634 -2.61 -2.87 20.01
N THR A 635 -2.38 -2.49 18.77
CA THR A 635 -3.42 -2.26 17.75
C THR A 635 -3.52 -3.41 16.75
N THR A 636 -2.43 -4.12 16.54
CA THR A 636 -2.33 -5.23 15.57
C THR A 636 -1.68 -6.45 16.23
N LEU A 637 -2.40 -7.56 16.23
CA LEU A 637 -1.91 -8.85 16.73
C LEU A 637 -2.12 -9.94 15.69
N ASN A 638 -1.04 -10.63 15.33
CA ASN A 638 -1.09 -11.77 14.44
C ASN A 638 -0.75 -13.06 15.19
N LEU A 639 -1.74 -13.94 15.29
CA LEU A 639 -1.67 -15.28 15.90
C LEU A 639 -2.03 -16.39 14.88
N GLY A 640 -1.97 -16.12 13.60
CA GLY A 640 -2.24 -17.10 12.53
C GLY A 640 -1.32 -18.32 12.65
N SER A 641 -1.80 -19.50 12.24
CA SER A 641 -1.00 -20.75 12.23
C SER A 641 -0.37 -21.10 13.61
N ASN A 642 -1.16 -21.08 14.68
CA ASN A 642 -0.65 -21.31 16.03
C ASN A 642 -1.28 -22.51 16.77
N LYS A 643 -2.02 -23.37 16.08
CA LYS A 643 -2.73 -24.51 16.69
C LYS A 643 -3.74 -24.12 17.77
N ILE A 644 -4.25 -22.89 17.74
CA ILE A 644 -5.24 -22.39 18.70
C ILE A 644 -6.59 -23.07 18.41
N GLY A 645 -7.14 -23.73 19.41
CA GLY A 645 -8.43 -24.39 19.35
C GLY A 645 -9.58 -23.54 19.89
N GLY A 646 -10.73 -24.18 20.13
CA GLY A 646 -11.92 -23.52 20.64
C GLY A 646 -11.74 -22.89 22.01
N GLU A 647 -11.01 -23.54 22.92
CA GLU A 647 -10.75 -22.99 24.27
C GLU A 647 -9.84 -21.76 24.23
N GLY A 648 -8.77 -21.79 23.45
CA GLY A 648 -7.92 -20.61 23.25
C GLY A 648 -8.68 -19.44 22.61
N ALA A 649 -9.48 -19.74 21.61
CA ALA A 649 -10.35 -18.77 20.96
C ALA A 649 -11.36 -18.14 21.93
N LYS A 650 -11.93 -18.92 22.83
CA LYS A 650 -12.85 -18.45 23.89
C LYS A 650 -12.18 -17.42 24.81
N HIS A 651 -10.93 -17.66 25.22
CA HIS A 651 -10.21 -16.71 26.04
C HIS A 651 -9.92 -15.40 25.30
N LEU A 652 -9.46 -15.47 24.06
CA LEU A 652 -9.22 -14.28 23.22
C LEU A 652 -10.50 -13.47 23.00
N ALA A 653 -11.60 -14.16 22.72
CA ALA A 653 -12.91 -13.54 22.55
C ALA A 653 -13.36 -12.81 23.83
N LYS A 654 -13.19 -13.44 24.99
CA LYS A 654 -13.55 -12.83 26.27
C LYS A 654 -12.76 -11.55 26.54
N ALA A 655 -11.46 -11.52 26.20
CA ALA A 655 -10.66 -10.31 26.30
C ALA A 655 -11.18 -9.16 25.43
N LEU A 656 -11.61 -9.48 24.21
CA LEU A 656 -12.22 -8.51 23.30
C LEU A 656 -13.59 -8.01 23.78
N GLU A 657 -14.37 -8.87 24.48
CA GLU A 657 -15.70 -8.52 25.03
C GLU A 657 -15.55 -7.55 26.22
N GLN A 658 -14.59 -7.81 27.12
CA GLN A 658 -14.57 -7.18 28.43
C GLN A 658 -13.88 -5.82 28.47
N ASN A 659 -12.69 -5.65 27.91
CA ASN A 659 -11.91 -4.44 28.15
C ASN A 659 -10.95 -4.01 27.05
N ASN A 660 -10.73 -4.80 25.99
CA ASN A 660 -9.81 -4.38 24.95
C ASN A 660 -10.45 -3.30 24.07
N GLN A 661 -9.93 -2.10 24.17
CA GLN A 661 -10.37 -0.91 23.40
C GLN A 661 -9.29 -0.41 22.43
N THR A 662 -8.27 -1.19 22.14
CA THR A 662 -7.14 -0.76 21.30
C THR A 662 -6.92 -1.66 20.09
N LEU A 663 -7.19 -2.95 20.21
CA LEU A 663 -6.95 -3.88 19.12
C LEU A 663 -7.94 -3.61 17.96
N THR A 664 -7.40 -3.25 16.81
CA THR A 664 -8.16 -2.96 15.60
C THR A 664 -8.06 -4.08 14.58
N ARG A 665 -6.98 -4.86 14.61
CA ARG A 665 -6.71 -5.97 13.70
C ARG A 665 -6.28 -7.22 14.45
N LEU A 666 -6.99 -8.32 14.23
CA LEU A 666 -6.67 -9.64 14.76
C LEU A 666 -6.60 -10.68 13.65
N TYR A 667 -5.47 -11.37 13.58
CA TYR A 667 -5.23 -12.45 12.62
C TYR A 667 -5.17 -13.78 13.37
N LEU A 668 -6.08 -14.70 13.04
CA LEU A 668 -6.21 -16.04 13.60
C LEU A 668 -6.30 -17.13 12.52
N SER A 669 -6.04 -16.80 11.26
CA SER A 669 -6.13 -17.77 10.16
C SER A 669 -5.20 -18.98 10.40
N TRP A 670 -5.56 -20.14 9.82
CA TRP A 670 -4.78 -21.38 9.96
C TRP A 670 -4.65 -21.87 11.42
N ASN A 671 -5.75 -21.83 12.17
CA ASN A 671 -5.85 -22.38 13.52
C ASN A 671 -6.92 -23.51 13.57
N LYS A 672 -7.37 -23.89 14.75
CA LYS A 672 -8.37 -24.91 14.97
C LYS A 672 -9.52 -24.36 15.84
N VAL A 673 -9.92 -23.12 15.55
CA VAL A 673 -10.92 -22.40 16.35
C VAL A 673 -12.26 -23.15 16.45
N GLY A 674 -12.69 -23.74 15.34
CA GLY A 674 -13.91 -24.53 15.25
C GLY A 674 -15.19 -23.74 15.53
N PRO A 675 -16.35 -24.40 15.46
CA PRO A 675 -17.63 -23.75 15.71
C PRO A 675 -17.79 -23.28 17.17
N GLU A 676 -17.19 -24.00 18.14
CA GLU A 676 -17.24 -23.62 19.54
C GLU A 676 -16.47 -22.33 19.81
N GLY A 677 -15.23 -22.23 19.31
CA GLY A 677 -14.42 -21.04 19.49
C GLY A 677 -15.02 -19.80 18.82
N ILE A 678 -15.54 -19.98 17.61
CA ILE A 678 -16.18 -18.88 16.88
C ILE A 678 -17.48 -18.38 17.53
N HIS A 679 -18.19 -19.26 18.27
CA HIS A 679 -19.32 -18.86 19.06
C HIS A 679 -18.96 -17.76 20.08
N TYR A 680 -17.82 -17.90 20.76
CA TYR A 680 -17.35 -16.89 21.70
C TYR A 680 -16.92 -15.60 21.00
N PHE A 681 -16.26 -15.69 19.85
CA PHE A 681 -15.94 -14.49 19.03
C PHE A 681 -17.21 -13.78 18.56
N ALA A 682 -18.21 -14.52 18.16
CA ALA A 682 -19.51 -13.95 17.79
C ALA A 682 -20.09 -13.12 18.94
N LYS A 683 -20.11 -13.69 20.15
CA LYS A 683 -20.58 -12.99 21.36
C LYS A 683 -19.74 -11.75 21.68
N ALA A 684 -18.41 -11.85 21.56
CA ALA A 684 -17.52 -10.73 21.79
C ALA A 684 -17.75 -9.59 20.77
N LEU A 685 -17.94 -9.92 19.50
CA LEU A 685 -18.19 -8.94 18.43
C LEU A 685 -19.49 -8.15 18.64
N GLU A 686 -20.49 -8.68 19.37
CA GLU A 686 -21.70 -7.92 19.71
C GLU A 686 -21.39 -6.73 20.65
N GLN A 687 -20.34 -6.84 21.48
CA GLN A 687 -19.98 -5.85 22.49
C GLN A 687 -18.74 -5.01 22.10
N ASN A 688 -17.81 -5.60 21.36
CA ASN A 688 -16.55 -4.93 21.01
C ASN A 688 -16.77 -3.78 20.01
N LYS A 689 -16.11 -2.64 20.31
CA LYS A 689 -16.27 -1.39 19.56
C LYS A 689 -14.98 -0.93 18.86
N THR A 690 -13.98 -1.77 18.78
CA THR A 690 -12.65 -1.39 18.26
C THR A 690 -12.16 -2.28 17.14
N LEU A 691 -12.50 -3.58 17.15
CA LEU A 691 -12.01 -4.51 16.14
C LEU A 691 -12.65 -4.22 14.79
N ALA A 692 -11.84 -3.75 13.87
CA ALA A 692 -12.24 -3.41 12.51
C ALA A 692 -11.98 -4.55 11.51
N THR A 693 -10.95 -5.35 11.77
CA THR A 693 -10.52 -6.43 10.87
C THR A 693 -10.31 -7.74 11.64
N LEU A 694 -10.95 -8.80 11.17
CA LEU A 694 -10.80 -10.15 11.71
C LEU A 694 -10.48 -11.15 10.59
N TYR A 695 -9.37 -11.88 10.73
CA TYR A 695 -8.97 -12.98 9.86
C TYR A 695 -9.09 -14.29 10.61
N VAL A 696 -10.02 -15.15 10.21
CA VAL A 696 -10.24 -16.49 10.76
C VAL A 696 -10.37 -17.56 9.67
N GLY A 697 -9.73 -17.34 8.52
CA GLY A 697 -9.64 -18.34 7.46
C GLY A 697 -8.96 -19.61 7.92
N HIS A 698 -9.26 -20.78 7.32
CA HIS A 698 -8.68 -22.07 7.67
C HIS A 698 -8.83 -22.45 9.17
N ASN A 699 -10.05 -22.43 9.69
CA ASN A 699 -10.32 -22.68 11.11
C ASN A 699 -11.39 -23.74 11.40
N HIS A 700 -11.90 -24.44 10.40
CA HIS A 700 -12.94 -25.47 10.53
C HIS A 700 -14.20 -24.96 11.26
N ILE A 701 -14.65 -23.76 10.91
CA ILE A 701 -15.78 -23.07 11.57
C ILE A 701 -17.10 -23.79 11.31
N GLY A 702 -17.29 -24.35 10.12
CA GLY A 702 -18.50 -25.06 9.71
C GLY A 702 -19.75 -24.18 9.63
N ALA A 703 -20.86 -24.81 9.32
CA ALA A 703 -22.16 -24.11 9.20
C ALA A 703 -22.63 -23.54 10.55
N ASP A 704 -22.45 -24.26 11.64
CA ASP A 704 -22.86 -23.83 12.99
C ASP A 704 -22.10 -22.59 13.45
N GLY A 705 -20.79 -22.54 13.20
CA GLY A 705 -19.99 -21.36 13.51
C GLY A 705 -20.35 -20.16 12.64
N ALA A 706 -20.62 -20.40 11.35
CA ALA A 706 -21.11 -19.35 10.45
C ALA A 706 -22.46 -18.79 10.90
N GLN A 707 -23.36 -19.62 11.45
CA GLN A 707 -24.61 -19.18 12.05
C GLN A 707 -24.39 -18.23 13.22
N GLN A 708 -23.43 -18.56 14.10
CA GLN A 708 -23.13 -17.70 15.26
C GLN A 708 -22.52 -16.35 14.84
N LEU A 709 -21.56 -16.37 13.91
CA LEU A 709 -21.01 -15.14 13.34
C LEU A 709 -22.10 -14.29 12.68
N ALA A 710 -22.98 -14.92 11.93
CA ALA A 710 -24.10 -14.23 11.27
C ALA A 710 -24.95 -13.45 12.29
N LYS A 711 -25.31 -14.09 13.41
CA LYS A 711 -26.08 -13.45 14.49
C LYS A 711 -25.35 -12.23 15.08
N ALA A 712 -24.05 -12.35 15.31
CA ALA A 712 -23.24 -11.23 15.81
C ALA A 712 -23.17 -10.08 14.80
N LEU A 713 -22.98 -10.39 13.52
CA LEU A 713 -22.88 -9.39 12.46
C LEU A 713 -24.15 -8.56 12.29
N GLU A 714 -25.33 -9.07 12.66
CA GLU A 714 -26.60 -8.29 12.64
C GLU A 714 -26.51 -7.06 13.57
N ASN A 715 -25.76 -7.15 14.67
CA ASN A 715 -25.67 -6.12 15.70
C ASN A 715 -24.32 -5.40 15.74
N ASN A 716 -23.27 -6.01 15.21
CA ASN A 716 -21.92 -5.42 15.21
C ASN A 716 -21.85 -4.17 14.31
N LYS A 717 -21.23 -3.10 14.83
CA LYS A 717 -21.11 -1.80 14.16
C LYS A 717 -19.66 -1.36 13.93
N THR A 718 -18.70 -2.25 14.10
CA THR A 718 -17.26 -1.91 14.02
C THR A 718 -16.49 -2.75 13.02
N LEU A 719 -16.84 -4.03 12.86
CA LEU A 719 -16.15 -4.91 11.94
C LEU A 719 -16.47 -4.53 10.49
N THR A 720 -15.41 -4.17 9.77
CA THR A 720 -15.49 -3.75 8.37
C THR A 720 -14.96 -4.82 7.42
N VAL A 721 -14.02 -5.64 7.89
CA VAL A 721 -13.35 -6.67 7.10
C VAL A 721 -13.39 -7.99 7.84
N LEU A 722 -13.95 -9.02 7.20
CA LEU A 722 -14.00 -10.39 7.73
C LEU A 722 -13.51 -11.38 6.67
N TYR A 723 -12.43 -12.10 7.00
CA TYR A 723 -11.91 -13.21 6.21
C TYR A 723 -12.21 -14.53 6.93
N ILE A 724 -13.06 -15.34 6.31
CA ILE A 724 -13.47 -16.68 6.80
C ILE A 724 -13.35 -17.73 5.69
N ASP A 725 -12.37 -17.56 4.84
CA ASP A 725 -12.02 -18.47 3.75
C ASP A 725 -11.63 -19.86 4.30
N TYR A 726 -11.81 -20.91 3.51
CA TYR A 726 -11.41 -22.29 3.89
C TYR A 726 -11.98 -22.77 5.25
N ASN A 727 -13.28 -22.67 5.47
CA ASN A 727 -13.90 -22.97 6.76
C ASN A 727 -15.04 -24.01 6.71
N ASP A 728 -15.25 -24.71 5.62
CA ASP A 728 -16.30 -25.72 5.48
C ASP A 728 -17.71 -25.23 5.82
N ILE A 729 -18.00 -23.98 5.53
CA ILE A 729 -19.24 -23.26 5.90
C ILE A 729 -20.48 -23.90 5.25
N GLY A 730 -20.38 -24.41 4.03
CA GLY A 730 -21.46 -25.04 3.30
C GLY A 730 -22.61 -24.11 2.94
N ALA A 731 -23.63 -24.66 2.29
CA ALA A 731 -24.81 -23.91 1.86
C ALA A 731 -25.61 -23.34 3.03
N ASP A 732 -25.75 -24.10 4.13
CA ASP A 732 -26.51 -23.67 5.32
C ASP A 732 -25.81 -22.49 6.02
N GLY A 733 -24.48 -22.56 6.21
CA GLY A 733 -23.72 -21.44 6.77
C GLY A 733 -23.80 -20.20 5.86
N GLY A 734 -23.71 -20.39 4.54
CA GLY A 734 -23.91 -19.35 3.56
C GLY A 734 -25.28 -18.67 3.66
N LYS A 735 -26.34 -19.46 3.92
CA LYS A 735 -27.69 -18.96 4.20
C LYS A 735 -27.75 -18.07 5.45
N HIS A 736 -27.11 -18.49 6.55
CA HIS A 736 -27.09 -17.69 7.78
C HIS A 736 -26.34 -16.37 7.58
N LEU A 737 -25.18 -16.40 6.96
CA LEU A 737 -24.43 -15.20 6.65
C LEU A 737 -25.19 -14.26 5.70
N ALA A 738 -25.88 -14.83 4.71
CA ALA A 738 -26.76 -14.08 3.82
C ALA A 738 -27.81 -13.30 4.60
N LYS A 739 -28.50 -13.98 5.53
CA LYS A 739 -29.53 -13.33 6.36
C LYS A 739 -28.97 -12.19 7.20
N ALA A 740 -27.78 -12.37 7.79
CA ALA A 740 -27.11 -11.30 8.53
C ALA A 740 -26.73 -10.11 7.65
N LEU A 741 -26.26 -10.37 6.44
CA LEU A 741 -25.90 -9.32 5.48
C LEU A 741 -27.09 -8.44 5.08
N GLU A 742 -28.34 -8.93 5.14
CA GLU A 742 -29.53 -8.10 4.88
C GLU A 742 -29.62 -6.92 5.87
N ASN A 743 -29.20 -7.12 7.11
CA ASN A 743 -29.30 -6.15 8.20
C ASN A 743 -27.97 -5.47 8.57
N ASN A 744 -26.83 -6.11 8.31
CA ASN A 744 -25.54 -5.56 8.62
C ASN A 744 -25.24 -4.32 7.77
N LYS A 745 -24.79 -3.25 8.45
CA LYS A 745 -24.51 -1.94 7.82
C LYS A 745 -23.04 -1.52 7.95
N THR A 746 -22.15 -2.42 8.30
CA THR A 746 -20.73 -2.10 8.56
C THR A 746 -19.74 -2.94 7.76
N LEU A 747 -20.05 -4.21 7.47
CA LEU A 747 -19.13 -5.09 6.76
C LEU A 747 -18.98 -4.66 5.29
N THR A 748 -17.75 -4.40 4.89
CA THR A 748 -17.40 -3.99 3.53
C THR A 748 -16.79 -5.10 2.72
N THR A 749 -16.01 -5.95 3.39
CA THR A 749 -15.31 -7.05 2.77
C THR A 749 -15.66 -8.33 3.51
N LEU A 750 -16.13 -9.32 2.75
CA LEU A 750 -16.35 -10.68 3.23
C LEU A 750 -15.63 -11.65 2.30
N ASP A 751 -14.74 -12.42 2.88
CA ASP A 751 -14.06 -13.51 2.18
C ASP A 751 -14.64 -14.85 2.60
N LEU A 752 -15.19 -15.54 1.62
CA LEU A 752 -15.78 -16.88 1.72
C LEU A 752 -15.13 -17.87 0.75
N ASP A 753 -13.92 -17.56 0.24
CA ASP A 753 -13.22 -18.45 -0.69
C ASP A 753 -13.12 -19.85 -0.08
N ASN A 754 -13.28 -20.90 -0.87
CA ASN A 754 -13.16 -22.30 -0.50
C ASN A 754 -14.01 -22.71 0.73
N ASN A 755 -15.32 -22.48 0.66
CA ASN A 755 -16.25 -22.80 1.74
C ASN A 755 -17.39 -23.75 1.36
N GLN A 756 -17.35 -24.36 0.19
CA GLN A 756 -18.35 -25.32 -0.28
C GLN A 756 -19.81 -24.75 -0.28
N ILE A 757 -19.93 -23.47 -0.58
CA ILE A 757 -21.21 -22.73 -0.56
C ILE A 757 -22.25 -23.30 -1.54
N GLY A 758 -21.81 -23.80 -2.71
CA GLY A 758 -22.65 -24.35 -3.76
C GLY A 758 -23.73 -23.39 -4.28
N ASP A 759 -24.57 -23.91 -5.18
CA ASP A 759 -25.65 -23.12 -5.80
C ASP A 759 -26.67 -22.61 -4.78
N GLN A 760 -27.03 -23.45 -3.80
CA GLN A 760 -28.02 -23.10 -2.78
C GLN A 760 -27.55 -21.94 -1.90
N GLY A 761 -26.30 -22.00 -1.40
CA GLY A 761 -25.71 -20.91 -0.61
C GLY A 761 -25.55 -19.64 -1.46
N ALA A 762 -25.13 -19.78 -2.70
CA ALA A 762 -25.01 -18.67 -3.65
C ALA A 762 -26.36 -17.99 -3.90
N ASN A 763 -27.45 -18.74 -3.99
CA ASN A 763 -28.81 -18.20 -4.12
C ASN A 763 -29.24 -17.39 -2.87
N HIS A 764 -28.93 -17.88 -1.66
CA HIS A 764 -29.21 -17.14 -0.44
C HIS A 764 -28.37 -15.85 -0.37
N LEU A 765 -27.09 -15.92 -0.70
CA LEU A 765 -26.22 -14.72 -0.77
C LEU A 765 -26.73 -13.73 -1.82
N ALA A 766 -27.17 -14.22 -2.99
CA ALA A 766 -27.77 -13.41 -4.03
C ALA A 766 -29.00 -12.64 -3.51
N THR A 767 -29.90 -13.34 -2.82
CA THR A 767 -31.08 -12.72 -2.22
C THR A 767 -30.74 -11.65 -1.18
N ALA A 768 -29.75 -11.92 -0.34
CA ALA A 768 -29.27 -10.94 0.63
C ALA A 768 -28.62 -9.73 -0.03
N LEU A 769 -27.84 -9.96 -1.08
CA LEU A 769 -27.20 -8.90 -1.85
C LEU A 769 -28.20 -7.95 -2.50
N GLU A 770 -29.41 -8.39 -2.85
CA GLU A 770 -30.46 -7.49 -3.34
C GLU A 770 -30.85 -6.41 -2.31
N LYS A 771 -30.67 -6.67 -1.02
CA LYS A 771 -31.01 -5.77 0.09
C LYS A 771 -29.78 -5.15 0.78
N ASN A 772 -28.65 -5.84 0.73
CA ASN A 772 -27.41 -5.34 1.36
C ASN A 772 -26.85 -4.17 0.58
N GLU A 773 -26.60 -3.10 1.29
CA GLU A 773 -26.11 -1.84 0.73
C GLU A 773 -24.74 -1.45 1.28
N THR A 774 -23.98 -2.40 1.83
CA THR A 774 -22.69 -2.11 2.48
C THR A 774 -21.53 -2.98 2.02
N LEU A 775 -21.77 -4.22 1.63
CA LEU A 775 -20.72 -5.13 1.18
C LEU A 775 -20.17 -4.70 -0.19
N THR A 776 -18.88 -4.45 -0.24
CA THR A 776 -18.16 -3.97 -1.44
C THR A 776 -17.40 -5.08 -2.14
N MET A 777 -16.85 -5.98 -1.36
CA MET A 777 -16.06 -7.10 -1.85
C MET A 777 -16.62 -8.40 -1.25
N LEU A 778 -16.90 -9.35 -2.13
CA LEU A 778 -17.29 -10.72 -1.76
C LEU A 778 -16.41 -11.67 -2.55
N PHE A 779 -15.65 -12.50 -1.84
CA PHE A 779 -14.84 -13.53 -2.44
C PHE A 779 -15.55 -14.86 -2.26
N LEU A 780 -15.76 -15.59 -3.36
CA LEU A 780 -16.47 -16.87 -3.46
C LEU A 780 -15.72 -17.85 -4.36
N SER A 781 -14.40 -17.70 -4.51
CA SER A 781 -13.60 -18.64 -5.31
C SER A 781 -13.64 -20.04 -4.68
N GLU A 782 -13.47 -21.07 -5.47
CA GLU A 782 -13.40 -22.49 -5.02
C GLU A 782 -14.61 -22.91 -4.14
N ASN A 783 -15.83 -22.50 -4.49
CA ASN A 783 -17.03 -22.77 -3.69
C ASN A 783 -18.00 -23.77 -4.29
N LYS A 784 -17.65 -24.47 -5.37
CA LYS A 784 -18.54 -25.44 -6.07
C LYS A 784 -19.84 -24.78 -6.55
N ILE A 785 -19.79 -23.50 -6.90
CA ILE A 785 -20.92 -22.76 -7.49
C ILE A 785 -21.02 -23.15 -8.95
N GLY A 786 -22.17 -23.65 -9.36
CA GLY A 786 -22.48 -24.04 -10.73
C GLY A 786 -23.22 -22.95 -11.50
N ASP A 787 -23.84 -23.36 -12.60
CA ASP A 787 -24.59 -22.45 -13.49
C ASP A 787 -25.79 -21.80 -12.80
N GLU A 788 -26.49 -22.53 -11.93
CA GLU A 788 -27.66 -22.04 -11.20
C GLU A 788 -27.27 -20.96 -10.19
N GLY A 789 -26.25 -21.20 -9.39
CA GLY A 789 -25.75 -20.21 -8.43
C GLY A 789 -25.21 -18.96 -9.12
N ALA A 790 -24.50 -19.14 -10.23
CA ALA A 790 -24.00 -18.04 -11.06
C ALA A 790 -25.15 -17.19 -11.62
N GLN A 791 -26.26 -17.81 -12.08
CA GLN A 791 -27.46 -17.12 -12.55
C GLN A 791 -28.11 -16.28 -11.44
N HIS A 792 -28.26 -16.84 -10.24
CA HIS A 792 -28.82 -16.13 -9.09
C HIS A 792 -27.96 -14.93 -8.69
N LEU A 793 -26.64 -15.11 -8.59
CA LEU A 793 -25.71 -14.03 -8.30
C LEU A 793 -25.75 -12.94 -9.37
N ALA A 794 -25.78 -13.33 -10.66
CA ALA A 794 -25.91 -12.38 -11.76
C ALA A 794 -27.18 -11.53 -11.63
N LYS A 795 -28.33 -12.18 -11.43
CA LYS A 795 -29.60 -11.50 -11.28
C LYS A 795 -29.67 -10.57 -10.06
N ALA A 796 -29.08 -10.99 -8.95
CA ALA A 796 -28.98 -10.14 -7.76
C ALA A 796 -28.09 -8.92 -8.03
N LEU A 797 -26.98 -9.10 -8.76
CA LEU A 797 -26.08 -8.02 -9.11
C LEU A 797 -26.65 -7.04 -10.14
N GLU A 798 -27.66 -7.42 -10.90
CA GLU A 798 -28.42 -6.46 -11.72
C GLU A 798 -29.13 -5.41 -10.83
N LYS A 799 -29.63 -5.83 -9.66
CA LYS A 799 -30.28 -4.97 -8.67
C LYS A 799 -29.28 -4.38 -7.68
N ASN A 800 -28.41 -5.21 -7.11
CA ASN A 800 -27.37 -4.75 -6.21
C ASN A 800 -26.32 -3.97 -6.97
N LYS A 801 -26.12 -2.72 -6.60
CA LYS A 801 -25.08 -1.86 -7.18
C LYS A 801 -23.95 -1.57 -6.19
N THR A 802 -24.02 -2.16 -4.98
CA THR A 802 -23.03 -1.97 -3.91
C THR A 802 -21.84 -2.92 -4.03
N LEU A 803 -22.07 -4.17 -4.41
CA LEU A 803 -20.97 -5.12 -4.56
C LEU A 803 -20.16 -4.79 -5.81
N THR A 804 -18.93 -4.35 -5.59
CA THR A 804 -18.03 -3.90 -6.67
C THR A 804 -17.11 -5.00 -7.13
N ARG A 805 -16.83 -5.95 -6.25
CA ARG A 805 -15.94 -7.05 -6.53
C ARG A 805 -16.53 -8.35 -6.02
N LEU A 806 -17.00 -9.17 -6.95
CA LEU A 806 -17.35 -10.56 -6.73
C LEU A 806 -16.29 -11.44 -7.39
N ARG A 807 -15.60 -12.24 -6.60
CA ARG A 807 -14.61 -13.18 -7.09
C ARG A 807 -15.23 -14.58 -7.15
N LEU A 808 -15.15 -15.24 -8.29
CA LEU A 808 -15.73 -16.55 -8.55
C LEU A 808 -14.75 -17.53 -9.21
N ASP A 809 -13.45 -17.29 -9.05
CA ASP A 809 -12.41 -18.14 -9.64
C ASP A 809 -12.58 -19.59 -9.18
N ASP A 810 -12.21 -20.54 -10.06
CA ASP A 810 -12.16 -21.96 -9.75
C ASP A 810 -13.47 -22.54 -9.14
N ASN A 811 -14.63 -22.10 -9.65
CA ASN A 811 -15.95 -22.69 -9.38
C ASN A 811 -16.41 -23.61 -10.53
N ASP A 812 -17.54 -24.30 -10.33
CA ASP A 812 -18.11 -25.26 -11.30
C ASP A 812 -19.02 -24.56 -12.35
N ILE A 813 -18.72 -23.31 -12.68
CA ILE A 813 -19.53 -22.48 -13.58
C ILE A 813 -19.24 -22.88 -15.03
N GLY A 814 -20.25 -23.40 -15.71
CA GLY A 814 -20.18 -23.80 -17.10
C GLY A 814 -20.56 -22.65 -18.06
N HIS A 815 -20.80 -23.04 -19.32
CA HIS A 815 -21.15 -22.07 -20.38
C HIS A 815 -22.43 -21.29 -20.11
N GLU A 816 -23.44 -21.94 -19.55
CA GLU A 816 -24.73 -21.32 -19.24
C GLU A 816 -24.58 -20.29 -18.12
N GLY A 817 -23.91 -20.63 -17.01
CA GLY A 817 -23.65 -19.70 -15.93
C GLY A 817 -22.81 -18.51 -16.38
N MET A 818 -21.79 -18.76 -17.20
CA MET A 818 -20.95 -17.73 -17.79
C MET A 818 -21.73 -16.76 -18.68
N ARG A 819 -22.76 -17.23 -19.36
CA ARG A 819 -23.64 -16.38 -20.17
C ARG A 819 -24.33 -15.32 -19.32
N PHE A 820 -24.79 -15.66 -18.11
CA PHE A 820 -25.40 -14.71 -17.19
C PHE A 820 -24.37 -13.74 -16.58
N LEU A 821 -23.16 -14.23 -16.28
CA LEU A 821 -22.11 -13.41 -15.68
C LEU A 821 -21.38 -12.53 -16.70
N LYS A 822 -21.44 -12.85 -18.00
CA LYS A 822 -20.67 -12.21 -19.06
C LYS A 822 -20.72 -10.68 -19.02
N HIS A 823 -21.89 -10.12 -18.89
CA HIS A 823 -22.05 -8.68 -18.87
C HIS A 823 -21.47 -8.09 -17.57
N LEU A 824 -21.60 -8.77 -16.42
CA LEU A 824 -21.03 -8.37 -15.13
C LEU A 824 -19.52 -8.51 -15.10
N MET A 825 -18.96 -9.46 -15.84
CA MET A 825 -17.52 -9.56 -16.07
C MET A 825 -17.03 -8.44 -17.01
N GLN A 826 -17.79 -8.11 -18.02
CA GLN A 826 -17.52 -6.94 -18.88
C GLN A 826 -17.61 -5.64 -18.10
N GLU A 827 -18.54 -5.58 -17.13
CA GLU A 827 -18.58 -4.51 -16.16
C GLU A 827 -17.44 -4.59 -15.13
N GLY A 828 -16.66 -5.73 -15.09
CA GLY A 828 -15.58 -6.04 -14.17
C GLY A 828 -16.04 -6.11 -12.69
N ARG A 829 -17.30 -6.41 -12.44
CA ARG A 829 -17.84 -6.67 -11.09
C ARG A 829 -17.65 -8.11 -10.66
N VAL A 830 -17.50 -9.00 -11.64
CA VAL A 830 -17.24 -10.42 -11.44
C VAL A 830 -15.86 -10.72 -11.99
N PHE A 831 -15.02 -11.31 -11.15
CA PHE A 831 -13.72 -11.85 -11.51
C PHE A 831 -13.83 -13.37 -11.54
N TRP A 832 -13.42 -13.95 -12.63
CA TRP A 832 -13.42 -15.39 -12.83
C TRP A 832 -12.28 -15.78 -13.73
N ASN A 833 -11.46 -16.73 -13.28
CA ASN A 833 -10.39 -17.33 -14.04
C ASN A 833 -10.45 -18.85 -13.85
N HIS A 834 -10.51 -19.60 -14.94
CA HIS A 834 -10.50 -21.06 -14.86
C HIS A 834 -9.12 -21.57 -15.25
N ARG A 835 -8.41 -22.23 -14.36
CA ARG A 835 -7.08 -22.82 -14.62
C ARG A 835 -7.05 -23.90 -15.70
N ASN A 836 -8.20 -24.42 -16.15
CA ASN A 836 -8.34 -25.59 -17.03
C ASN A 836 -8.84 -25.32 -18.45
N TYR A 837 -8.95 -24.07 -18.93
CA TYR A 837 -9.20 -23.79 -20.33
C TYR A 837 -7.93 -23.25 -20.99
N ARG A 838 -7.01 -24.19 -21.27
CA ARG A 838 -5.98 -24.06 -22.30
C ARG A 838 -6.18 -25.12 -23.37
#